data_036a5a7b66a9f2f3db267f4778de050d
#
_entry.id   036a5a7b66a9f2f3db267f4778de050d
#
_cell.length_a   1.000
_cell.length_b   1.000
_cell.length_c   1.000
_cell.angle_alpha   90.00
_cell.angle_beta   90.00
_cell.angle_gamma   90.00
#
_symmetry.space_group_name_H-M   'P 1'
#
loop_
_entity.id
_entity.type
_entity.pdbx_description
1 polymer ?
#
loop_
_entity_poly.entity_id
_entity_poly.type
_entity_poly.pdbx_seq_one_letter_code
_entity_poly.pdbx_strand_id
1 'polypeptide(L)'
;MSISATEKPLGKIFTSDYRFVIPSFQRAYTWQTENIAQLVTDLQDACHDPDTPYFLGSLILVHDGQTKYQVIDGQQRLISLSIIISVLRDLEDDPELVESLNDLIVEPGDKLRGIKAEPRLKLRERDTNFFRMYVQEGDLEGLFDLRDNDIESHAQRNIAINTRQVFDELAKMPTQDRRAFASYLVNEVTLVIVTTDDLAGAHRIFDVMNMRGVPLTASDVFKARTIAEISPAARNAYASRWDDIMDPLGDDAQTLEEFFSDIHLIISHKAVCTQLLEEFRKDVLKPFVKKQNVISFIDDLLAPYANAWRIIEHPTDANLPDDIIGQLVSLNDYQTTDWKPVAMWALVNSIRNLGNPDTRIFSTPGTHTAAASRTSNKNLEEPQLHDLERLHDVLAALERVTGVDSLNRQTPLNRRTRAASTIRDLDKNHTIQQIRGLLITDEDRRNALAHLRGDLQTSPAMEKLLLVRANEQRAGHRITRPRSLNALPIMPEQVASDSSFASWSEATRDHWVNRIGNLALSQANDKQIAGLASYTDRRDRMLLSASSKRFPLTAELADIADCTPQTLQYRQDETIRLIADYWNIRYDAERNDLSTLSEESLRVTDTSTSPTSKRVSIAQVLAAGLLIPGETLVWDRPRKGERWVATVTAEGKLRLDDGSEYSTPTAAARAVGGGSAGLTVWKRTSNGQKLSDVWKAYRLRKR
;
A
#
# COMPACT_ATOMS: atom_id res chain seq x y z
N MET A 1 -12.95 39.05 -10.73
CA MET A 1 -11.98 38.29 -9.94
C MET A 1 -10.91 39.25 -9.48
N SER A 2 -10.94 39.66 -8.20
CA SER A 2 -9.79 40.34 -7.60
C SER A 2 -8.93 39.26 -6.94
N ILE A 3 -7.69 39.14 -7.37
CA ILE A 3 -6.69 38.33 -6.72
C ILE A 3 -5.67 39.28 -6.16
N SER A 4 -5.40 39.20 -4.88
CA SER A 4 -4.34 39.94 -4.21
C SER A 4 -3.30 38.97 -3.68
N ALA A 5 -2.03 39.28 -3.85
CA ALA A 5 -0.92 38.53 -3.29
C ALA A 5 0.01 39.51 -2.55
N THR A 6 0.27 39.24 -1.28
CA THR A 6 1.09 40.10 -0.44
C THR A 6 1.95 39.24 0.48
N GLU A 7 3.26 39.50 0.53
CA GLU A 7 4.16 38.91 1.49
C GLU A 7 3.99 39.60 2.86
N LYS A 8 3.94 38.80 3.93
CA LYS A 8 3.82 39.30 5.30
C LYS A 8 4.61 38.44 6.27
N PRO A 9 5.26 39.01 7.27
CA PRO A 9 5.82 38.28 8.40
C PRO A 9 4.70 37.66 9.25
N LEU A 10 5.02 36.58 9.96
CA LEU A 10 4.05 35.84 10.75
C LEU A 10 3.29 36.67 11.75
N GLY A 11 3.98 37.61 12.45
CA GLY A 11 3.37 38.52 13.40
C GLY A 11 2.36 39.49 12.79
N LYS A 12 2.34 39.64 11.45
CA LYS A 12 1.31 40.43 10.73
C LYS A 12 0.19 39.58 10.16
N ILE A 13 0.32 38.26 10.26
CA ILE A 13 -0.66 37.28 9.81
C ILE A 13 -1.54 36.83 10.99
N PHE A 14 -0.93 36.58 12.13
CA PHE A 14 -1.64 36.23 13.37
C PHE A 14 -2.08 37.51 14.13
N THR A 15 -2.95 38.28 13.49
CA THR A 15 -3.50 39.57 14.02
C THR A 15 -5.02 39.59 13.94
N SER A 16 -5.63 40.66 14.46
CA SER A 16 -7.09 40.89 14.39
C SER A 16 -7.63 41.02 12.96
N ASP A 17 -6.74 41.23 11.97
CA ASP A 17 -7.13 41.35 10.56
C ASP A 17 -7.48 39.98 9.94
N TYR A 18 -7.05 38.85 10.57
CA TYR A 18 -7.21 37.52 10.05
C TYR A 18 -7.82 36.57 11.07
N ARG A 19 -8.98 36.02 10.74
CA ARG A 19 -9.62 34.90 11.42
C ARG A 19 -9.70 33.74 10.45
N PHE A 20 -8.90 32.72 10.66
CA PHE A 20 -8.79 31.59 9.78
C PHE A 20 -9.82 30.51 10.12
N VAL A 21 -10.51 30.01 9.11
CA VAL A 21 -11.43 28.89 9.24
C VAL A 21 -11.04 27.82 8.22
N ILE A 22 -10.76 26.63 8.68
CA ILE A 22 -10.54 25.47 7.80
C ILE A 22 -11.91 24.88 7.47
N PRO A 23 -12.35 24.95 6.19
CA PRO A 23 -13.64 24.39 5.79
C PRO A 23 -13.72 22.88 6.01
N SER A 24 -14.93 22.35 6.24
CA SER A 24 -15.18 20.94 6.50
C SER A 24 -14.78 20.00 5.33
N PHE A 25 -14.73 20.52 4.11
CA PHE A 25 -14.30 19.74 2.94
C PHE A 25 -12.77 19.63 2.82
N GLN A 26 -12.00 20.41 3.58
CA GLN A 26 -10.54 20.32 3.59
C GLN A 26 -10.08 19.04 4.29
N ARG A 27 -8.87 18.56 3.92
CA ARG A 27 -8.28 17.41 4.59
C ARG A 27 -8.00 17.68 6.06
N ALA A 28 -7.87 16.61 6.81
CA ALA A 28 -7.43 16.65 8.19
C ALA A 28 -6.00 17.20 8.35
N TYR A 29 -5.54 17.38 9.59
CA TYR A 29 -4.12 17.56 9.87
C TYR A 29 -3.38 16.23 9.69
N THR A 30 -2.49 16.18 8.68
CA THR A 30 -1.81 14.93 8.25
C THR A 30 -0.30 14.96 8.41
N TRP A 31 0.28 16.09 8.85
CA TRP A 31 1.72 16.14 9.09
C TRP A 31 2.13 15.16 10.18
N GLN A 32 3.14 14.36 9.87
CA GLN A 32 3.78 13.41 10.78
C GLN A 32 4.92 14.10 11.54
N THR A 33 5.51 13.39 12.50
CA THR A 33 6.64 13.89 13.31
C THR A 33 7.80 14.39 12.48
N GLU A 34 8.09 13.72 11.37
CA GLU A 34 9.18 14.09 10.46
C GLU A 34 8.95 15.46 9.81
N ASN A 35 7.69 15.77 9.46
CA ASN A 35 7.36 17.04 8.81
C ASN A 35 7.52 18.22 9.78
N ILE A 36 7.01 18.09 11.01
CA ILE A 36 7.09 19.18 12.00
C ILE A 36 8.51 19.32 12.56
N ALA A 37 9.23 18.21 12.78
CA ALA A 37 10.63 18.24 13.19
C ALA A 37 11.50 18.93 12.14
N GLN A 38 11.28 18.62 10.85
CA GLN A 38 11.99 19.30 9.76
C GLN A 38 11.68 20.81 9.76
N LEU A 39 10.40 21.20 9.94
CA LEU A 39 10.04 22.61 10.04
C LEU A 39 10.76 23.32 11.19
N VAL A 40 10.76 22.71 12.38
CA VAL A 40 11.45 23.29 13.56
C VAL A 40 12.95 23.41 13.30
N THR A 41 13.59 22.38 12.74
CA THR A 41 15.01 22.40 12.38
C THR A 41 15.32 23.49 11.35
N ASP A 42 14.54 23.58 10.26
CA ASP A 42 14.73 24.61 9.23
C ASP A 42 14.62 26.04 9.81
N LEU A 43 13.66 26.24 10.73
CA LEU A 43 13.49 27.55 11.41
C LEU A 43 14.60 27.83 12.40
N GLN A 44 15.12 26.82 13.11
CA GLN A 44 16.27 26.96 14.01
C GLN A 44 17.53 27.29 13.21
N ASP A 45 17.77 26.60 12.11
CA ASP A 45 18.92 26.86 11.23
C ASP A 45 18.84 28.29 10.65
N ALA A 46 17.66 28.71 10.20
CA ALA A 46 17.45 30.07 9.67
C ALA A 46 17.64 31.15 10.76
N CYS A 47 17.28 30.86 12.01
CA CYS A 47 17.48 31.80 13.15
C CYS A 47 18.96 32.09 13.45
N HIS A 48 19.90 31.28 12.97
CA HIS A 48 21.34 31.56 13.11
C HIS A 48 21.81 32.71 12.20
N ASP A 49 21.02 33.10 11.20
CA ASP A 49 21.22 34.28 10.35
C ASP A 49 19.97 35.18 10.44
N PRO A 50 19.81 35.90 11.57
CA PRO A 50 18.56 36.58 11.89
C PRO A 50 18.22 37.74 10.97
N ASP A 51 19.17 38.25 10.19
CA ASP A 51 18.97 39.32 9.22
C ASP A 51 18.37 38.82 7.88
N THR A 52 18.28 37.48 7.69
CA THR A 52 17.75 36.87 6.48
C THR A 52 16.34 36.32 6.73
N PRO A 53 15.29 36.85 6.08
CA PRO A 53 13.92 36.35 6.22
C PRO A 53 13.80 34.92 5.70
N TYR A 54 13.06 34.08 6.43
CA TYR A 54 12.74 32.71 6.01
C TYR A 54 11.38 32.68 5.32
N PHE A 55 11.36 32.30 4.04
CA PHE A 55 10.13 32.15 3.26
C PHE A 55 9.51 30.78 3.47
N LEU A 56 8.40 30.71 4.22
CA LEU A 56 7.70 29.48 4.56
C LEU A 56 6.73 29.00 3.47
N GLY A 57 6.42 29.82 2.48
CA GLY A 57 5.51 29.47 1.39
C GLY A 57 4.28 30.38 1.28
N SER A 58 3.17 29.87 0.74
CA SER A 58 1.96 30.65 0.50
C SER A 58 0.76 30.12 1.30
N LEU A 59 -0.18 31.05 1.59
CA LEU A 59 -1.52 30.74 2.07
C LEU A 59 -2.51 31.19 0.99
N ILE A 60 -3.45 30.32 0.61
CA ILE A 60 -4.55 30.67 -0.31
C ILE A 60 -5.82 30.79 0.52
N LEU A 61 -6.40 31.97 0.51
CA LEU A 61 -7.52 32.37 1.36
C LEU A 61 -8.69 32.82 0.50
N VAL A 62 -9.90 32.45 0.91
CA VAL A 62 -11.15 33.03 0.39
C VAL A 62 -11.76 33.92 1.46
N HIS A 63 -12.06 35.15 1.06
CA HIS A 63 -12.67 36.13 1.94
C HIS A 63 -14.12 35.74 2.28
N ASP A 64 -14.46 35.67 3.58
CA ASP A 64 -15.76 35.25 4.10
C ASP A 64 -16.24 36.23 5.20
N GLY A 65 -16.26 37.55 4.89
CA GLY A 65 -16.59 38.61 5.82
C GLY A 65 -15.43 39.59 6.05
N GLN A 66 -15.54 40.55 6.96
CA GLN A 66 -14.55 41.61 7.10
C GLN A 66 -13.15 41.11 7.49
N THR A 67 -13.06 40.18 8.43
CA THR A 67 -11.78 39.61 8.93
C THR A 67 -11.72 38.11 8.88
N LYS A 68 -12.77 37.43 8.37
CA LYS A 68 -12.88 35.98 8.32
C LYS A 68 -12.43 35.46 6.96
N TYR A 69 -11.56 34.45 6.98
CA TYR A 69 -10.99 33.86 5.79
C TYR A 69 -11.09 32.31 5.83
N GLN A 70 -11.62 31.72 4.76
CA GLN A 70 -11.55 30.29 4.58
C GLN A 70 -10.18 29.93 4.03
N VAL A 71 -9.50 28.97 4.67
CA VAL A 71 -8.17 28.49 4.27
C VAL A 71 -8.35 27.42 3.20
N ILE A 72 -7.86 27.68 1.99
CA ILE A 72 -7.89 26.75 0.86
C ILE A 72 -6.56 26.02 0.72
N ASP A 73 -5.45 26.71 0.99
CA ASP A 73 -4.12 26.09 1.08
C ASP A 73 -3.32 26.68 2.23
N GLY A 74 -2.37 25.89 2.75
CA GLY A 74 -1.50 26.25 3.87
C GLY A 74 -2.04 25.88 5.25
N GLN A 75 -3.14 25.14 5.34
CA GLN A 75 -3.73 24.70 6.61
C GLN A 75 -2.76 23.91 7.51
N GLN A 76 -1.95 23.00 6.94
CA GLN A 76 -0.97 22.23 7.70
C GLN A 76 0.05 23.14 8.38
N ARG A 77 0.53 24.16 7.64
CA ARG A 77 1.46 25.17 8.17
C ARG A 77 0.85 26.01 9.29
N LEU A 78 -0.40 26.50 9.11
CA LEU A 78 -1.08 27.29 10.14
C LEU A 78 -1.29 26.48 11.43
N ILE A 79 -1.67 25.21 11.33
CA ILE A 79 -1.82 24.33 12.49
C ILE A 79 -0.47 24.11 13.17
N SER A 80 0.58 23.76 12.40
CA SER A 80 1.93 23.52 12.95
C SER A 80 2.54 24.78 13.58
N LEU A 81 2.36 25.95 12.96
CA LEU A 81 2.79 27.21 13.55
C LEU A 81 2.06 27.51 14.85
N SER A 82 0.75 27.26 14.92
CA SER A 82 -0.02 27.41 16.16
C SER A 82 0.46 26.46 17.26
N ILE A 83 0.85 25.23 16.90
CA ILE A 83 1.47 24.26 17.84
C ILE A 83 2.81 24.80 18.36
N ILE A 84 3.69 25.28 17.48
CA ILE A 84 5.00 25.83 17.86
C ILE A 84 4.83 27.03 18.79
N ILE A 85 3.94 27.97 18.47
CA ILE A 85 3.68 29.14 19.30
C ILE A 85 3.08 28.75 20.66
N SER A 86 2.16 27.79 20.69
CA SER A 86 1.60 27.25 21.95
C SER A 86 2.66 26.66 22.86
N VAL A 87 3.57 25.85 22.29
CA VAL A 87 4.69 25.27 23.06
C VAL A 87 5.66 26.34 23.55
N LEU A 88 5.99 27.34 22.71
CA LEU A 88 6.82 28.48 23.14
C LEU A 88 6.20 29.23 24.30
N ARG A 89 4.87 29.46 24.25
CA ARG A 89 4.10 30.09 25.32
C ARG A 89 4.16 29.29 26.64
N ASP A 90 4.01 27.98 26.53
CA ASP A 90 3.99 27.09 27.70
C ASP A 90 5.38 26.94 28.36
N LEU A 91 6.44 27.06 27.58
CA LEU A 91 7.83 27.01 28.04
C LEU A 91 8.39 28.37 28.50
N GLU A 92 7.60 29.45 28.44
CA GLU A 92 8.04 30.81 28.78
C GLU A 92 7.59 31.17 30.21
N ASP A 93 8.48 31.80 30.99
CA ASP A 93 8.23 32.19 32.37
C ASP A 93 7.87 33.70 32.52
N ASP A 94 8.19 34.49 31.50
CA ASP A 94 7.94 35.96 31.50
C ASP A 94 6.49 36.22 31.11
N PRO A 95 5.66 36.79 32.02
CA PRO A 95 4.23 37.01 31.77
C PRO A 95 3.93 37.89 30.55
N GLU A 96 4.77 38.87 30.25
CA GLU A 96 4.56 39.79 29.10
C GLU A 96 4.80 39.05 27.77
N LEU A 97 5.79 38.14 27.74
CA LEU A 97 6.05 37.30 26.58
C LEU A 97 5.00 36.20 26.42
N VAL A 98 4.54 35.63 27.54
CA VAL A 98 3.41 34.66 27.53
C VAL A 98 2.17 35.30 26.94
N GLU A 99 1.80 36.52 27.38
CA GLU A 99 0.66 37.26 26.83
C GLU A 99 0.85 37.56 25.34
N SER A 100 2.03 38.01 24.93
CA SER A 100 2.36 38.34 23.55
C SER A 100 2.26 37.09 22.64
N LEU A 101 2.74 35.93 23.08
CA LEU A 101 2.63 34.66 22.35
C LEU A 101 1.18 34.16 22.31
N ASN A 102 0.44 34.33 23.40
CA ASN A 102 -0.97 33.97 23.45
C ASN A 102 -1.81 34.79 22.45
N ASP A 103 -1.54 36.10 22.34
CA ASP A 103 -2.25 36.99 21.43
C ASP A 103 -2.05 36.64 19.95
N LEU A 104 -0.99 35.88 19.60
CA LEU A 104 -0.80 35.36 18.26
C LEU A 104 -1.78 34.22 17.91
N ILE A 105 -2.21 33.42 18.86
CA ILE A 105 -3.08 32.25 18.62
C ILE A 105 -4.52 32.45 19.08
N VAL A 106 -4.75 33.35 20.04
CA VAL A 106 -6.07 33.74 20.54
C VAL A 106 -6.28 35.23 20.37
N GLU A 107 -7.37 35.65 19.74
CA GLU A 107 -7.80 37.05 19.70
C GLU A 107 -8.16 37.47 21.11
N PRO A 108 -7.49 38.46 21.72
CA PRO A 108 -7.91 38.99 23.01
C PRO A 108 -9.28 39.66 22.91
N GLY A 109 -10.17 39.37 23.86
CA GLY A 109 -11.48 39.99 23.88
C GLY A 109 -11.37 41.49 24.24
N ASP A 110 -12.22 42.33 23.64
CA ASP A 110 -12.37 43.72 24.01
C ASP A 110 -13.81 43.95 24.47
N LYS A 111 -13.99 44.05 25.77
CA LYS A 111 -15.32 44.30 26.38
C LYS A 111 -15.93 45.62 25.98
N LEU A 112 -15.10 46.65 25.71
CA LEU A 112 -15.57 47.97 25.30
C LEU A 112 -16.10 47.96 23.86
N ARG A 113 -15.52 47.13 23.01
CA ARG A 113 -15.94 46.97 21.62
C ARG A 113 -16.89 45.77 21.42
N GLY A 114 -17.23 45.05 22.49
CA GLY A 114 -18.09 43.87 22.41
C GLY A 114 -17.43 42.67 21.71
N ILE A 115 -16.11 42.68 21.60
CA ILE A 115 -15.33 41.58 20.99
C ILE A 115 -15.12 40.51 22.05
N LYS A 116 -15.49 39.27 21.75
CA LYS A 116 -15.21 38.11 22.59
C LYS A 116 -13.82 37.56 22.26
N ALA A 117 -13.14 37.04 23.29
CA ALA A 117 -11.93 36.28 23.05
C ALA A 117 -12.29 35.04 22.22
N GLU A 118 -11.59 34.83 21.10
CA GLU A 118 -11.82 33.71 20.19
C GLU A 118 -10.48 33.22 19.60
N PRO A 119 -10.31 31.93 19.37
CA PRO A 119 -9.16 31.40 18.64
C PRO A 119 -9.04 32.00 17.23
N ARG A 120 -7.82 32.38 16.81
CA ARG A 120 -7.58 32.91 15.46
C ARG A 120 -7.68 31.88 14.37
N LEU A 121 -7.46 30.57 14.69
CA LEU A 121 -7.59 29.45 13.77
C LEU A 121 -8.68 28.52 14.27
N LYS A 122 -9.73 28.36 13.48
CA LYS A 122 -10.78 27.35 13.70
C LYS A 122 -10.57 26.18 12.75
N LEU A 123 -10.39 24.99 13.30
CA LEU A 123 -10.29 23.75 12.54
C LEU A 123 -11.67 23.28 12.08
N ARG A 124 -11.70 22.14 11.38
CA ARG A 124 -12.93 21.43 11.06
C ARG A 124 -13.68 21.09 12.37
N GLU A 125 -14.99 20.96 12.29
CA GLU A 125 -15.86 20.80 13.46
C GLU A 125 -15.42 19.68 14.41
N ARG A 126 -15.01 18.54 13.85
CA ARG A 126 -14.54 17.37 14.61
C ARG A 126 -13.28 17.63 15.43
N ASP A 127 -12.35 18.44 14.89
CA ASP A 127 -11.03 18.66 15.49
C ASP A 127 -10.97 19.98 16.28
N THR A 128 -11.96 20.87 16.11
CA THR A 128 -11.97 22.24 16.69
C THR A 128 -11.86 22.24 18.21
N ASN A 129 -12.67 21.43 18.90
CA ASN A 129 -12.68 21.44 20.37
C ASN A 129 -11.39 20.85 20.95
N PHE A 130 -10.86 19.80 20.33
CA PHE A 130 -9.58 19.20 20.70
C PHE A 130 -8.44 20.20 20.55
N PHE A 131 -8.32 20.84 19.39
CA PHE A 131 -7.27 21.80 19.11
C PHE A 131 -7.37 23.05 19.99
N ARG A 132 -8.60 23.52 20.22
CA ARG A 132 -8.85 24.67 21.10
C ARG A 132 -8.40 24.40 22.52
N MET A 133 -8.82 23.29 23.11
CA MET A 133 -8.54 22.95 24.51
C MET A 133 -7.04 22.75 24.75
N TYR A 134 -6.43 21.89 23.94
CA TYR A 134 -5.06 21.47 24.20
C TYR A 134 -3.99 22.41 23.64
N VAL A 135 -4.20 22.99 22.45
CA VAL A 135 -3.20 23.83 21.80
C VAL A 135 -3.46 25.31 22.07
N GLN A 136 -4.67 25.80 21.79
CA GLN A 136 -4.92 27.24 21.84
C GLN A 136 -5.14 27.73 23.27
N GLU A 137 -5.86 27.01 24.11
CA GLU A 137 -6.03 27.31 25.53
C GLU A 137 -4.86 26.82 26.40
N GLY A 138 -4.02 25.92 25.88
CA GLY A 138 -2.71 25.58 26.46
C GLY A 138 -2.75 24.47 27.51
N ASP A 139 -3.69 23.54 27.46
CA ASP A 139 -3.69 22.35 28.32
C ASP A 139 -2.72 21.27 27.76
N LEU A 140 -1.43 21.61 27.66
CA LEU A 140 -0.42 20.67 27.12
C LEU A 140 -0.18 19.49 28.08
N GLU A 141 -0.27 19.70 29.39
CA GLU A 141 -0.15 18.62 30.37
C GLU A 141 -1.27 17.59 30.17
N GLY A 142 -2.52 18.06 30.08
CA GLY A 142 -3.66 17.21 29.74
C GLY A 142 -3.53 16.50 28.40
N LEU A 143 -2.96 17.16 27.38
CA LEU A 143 -2.69 16.55 26.09
C LEU A 143 -1.69 15.38 26.20
N PHE A 144 -0.65 15.54 27.01
CA PHE A 144 0.40 14.55 27.18
C PHE A 144 -0.04 13.33 28.01
N ASP A 145 -1.08 13.47 28.80
CA ASP A 145 -1.67 12.41 29.61
C ASP A 145 -2.78 11.61 28.88
N LEU A 146 -3.15 12.03 27.64
CA LEU A 146 -4.17 11.33 26.87
C LEU A 146 -3.77 9.91 26.55
N ARG A 147 -4.73 9.00 26.67
CA ARG A 147 -4.60 7.62 26.19
C ARG A 147 -5.11 7.52 24.76
N ASP A 148 -4.70 6.48 24.05
CA ASP A 148 -5.16 6.21 22.68
C ASP A 148 -6.69 6.20 22.53
N ASN A 149 -7.42 5.77 23.56
CA ASN A 149 -8.89 5.73 23.56
C ASN A 149 -9.56 7.11 23.73
N ASP A 150 -8.81 8.12 24.13
CA ASP A 150 -9.31 9.49 24.32
C ASP A 150 -9.17 10.33 23.03
N ILE A 151 -8.53 9.76 21.99
CA ILE A 151 -8.24 10.39 20.69
C ILE A 151 -9.23 9.86 19.65
N GLU A 152 -10.02 10.76 19.06
CA GLU A 152 -11.14 10.42 18.17
C GLU A 152 -10.78 10.35 16.68
N SER A 153 -9.62 10.88 16.28
CA SER A 153 -9.22 10.94 14.87
C SER A 153 -7.71 10.86 14.68
N HIS A 154 -7.28 10.48 13.45
CA HIS A 154 -5.87 10.53 13.09
C HIS A 154 -5.31 11.97 13.20
N ALA A 155 -6.10 13.00 12.87
CA ALA A 155 -5.68 14.37 13.01
C ALA A 155 -5.39 14.76 14.47
N GLN A 156 -6.25 14.36 15.41
CA GLN A 156 -6.03 14.60 16.84
C GLN A 156 -4.79 13.85 17.33
N ARG A 157 -4.56 12.63 16.87
CA ARG A 157 -3.34 11.85 17.15
C ARG A 157 -2.10 12.57 16.64
N ASN A 158 -2.11 13.03 15.39
CA ASN A 158 -1.00 13.78 14.81
C ASN A 158 -0.75 15.10 15.54
N ILE A 159 -1.80 15.84 15.94
CA ILE A 159 -1.68 17.05 16.75
C ILE A 159 -1.00 16.72 18.08
N ALA A 160 -1.43 15.67 18.79
CA ALA A 160 -0.87 15.30 20.09
C ALA A 160 0.60 14.89 19.99
N ILE A 161 0.94 14.01 19.04
CA ILE A 161 2.32 13.52 18.83
C ILE A 161 3.23 14.67 18.40
N ASN A 162 2.78 15.50 17.47
CA ASN A 162 3.56 16.63 16.97
C ASN A 162 3.76 17.71 18.02
N THR A 163 2.76 17.97 18.87
CA THR A 163 2.91 18.91 20.00
C THR A 163 3.96 18.40 20.99
N ARG A 164 3.94 17.12 21.32
CA ARG A 164 4.98 16.50 22.17
C ARG A 164 6.37 16.59 21.52
N GLN A 165 6.47 16.30 20.23
CA GLN A 165 7.75 16.39 19.49
C GLN A 165 8.34 17.81 19.55
N VAL A 166 7.51 18.83 19.30
CA VAL A 166 7.93 20.24 19.39
C VAL A 166 8.33 20.61 20.82
N PHE A 167 7.55 20.16 21.82
CA PHE A 167 7.88 20.40 23.22
C PHE A 167 9.23 19.79 23.60
N ASP A 168 9.46 18.53 23.25
CA ASP A 168 10.71 17.83 23.55
C ASP A 168 11.94 18.48 22.88
N GLU A 169 11.76 19.10 21.72
CA GLU A 169 12.85 19.80 21.02
C GLU A 169 13.10 21.19 21.61
N LEU A 170 12.06 22.01 21.81
CA LEU A 170 12.21 23.37 22.30
C LEU A 170 12.58 23.42 23.79
N ALA A 171 12.16 22.44 24.60
CA ALA A 171 12.54 22.34 26.00
C ALA A 171 14.06 22.12 26.22
N LYS A 172 14.76 21.56 25.23
CA LYS A 172 16.22 21.38 25.27
C LYS A 172 16.98 22.69 25.03
N MET A 173 16.34 23.70 24.45
CA MET A 173 16.97 24.98 24.15
C MET A 173 17.08 25.82 25.42
N PRO A 174 18.19 26.55 25.61
CA PRO A 174 18.29 27.58 26.65
C PRO A 174 17.18 28.64 26.48
N THR A 175 16.70 29.21 27.58
CA THR A 175 15.61 30.20 27.55
C THR A 175 15.93 31.39 26.64
N GLN A 176 17.19 31.85 26.63
CA GLN A 176 17.58 32.97 25.74
C GLN A 176 17.46 32.61 24.27
N ASP A 177 17.84 31.37 23.89
CA ASP A 177 17.78 30.89 22.50
C ASP A 177 16.31 30.67 22.07
N ARG A 178 15.45 30.16 22.98
CA ARG A 178 14.00 30.07 22.73
C ARG A 178 13.37 31.43 22.48
N ARG A 179 13.75 32.46 23.25
CA ARG A 179 13.28 33.83 23.05
C ARG A 179 13.74 34.41 21.71
N ALA A 180 15.01 34.18 21.35
CA ALA A 180 15.53 34.57 20.04
C ALA A 180 14.79 33.84 18.90
N PHE A 181 14.54 32.54 19.03
CA PHE A 181 13.76 31.77 18.09
C PHE A 181 12.30 32.27 17.97
N ALA A 182 11.63 32.56 19.09
CA ALA A 182 10.29 33.13 19.09
C ALA A 182 10.25 34.49 18.38
N SER A 183 11.22 35.37 18.65
CA SER A 183 11.36 36.66 17.98
C SER A 183 11.56 36.52 16.48
N TYR A 184 12.48 35.60 16.07
CA TYR A 184 12.71 35.32 14.66
C TYR A 184 11.46 34.77 13.96
N LEU A 185 10.78 33.81 14.60
CA LEU A 185 9.52 33.22 14.08
C LEU A 185 8.47 34.29 13.79
N VAL A 186 8.31 35.28 14.68
CA VAL A 186 7.28 36.30 14.57
C VAL A 186 7.64 37.35 13.52
N ASN A 187 8.91 37.77 13.44
CA ASN A 187 9.32 38.96 12.68
C ASN A 187 9.93 38.62 11.32
N GLU A 188 10.66 37.48 11.18
CA GLU A 188 11.45 37.17 10.01
C GLU A 188 10.91 35.98 9.18
N VAL A 189 10.00 35.19 9.75
CA VAL A 189 9.32 34.12 8.98
C VAL A 189 8.18 34.73 8.17
N THR A 190 8.27 34.68 6.85
CA THR A 190 7.32 35.31 5.92
C THR A 190 6.50 34.26 5.16
N LEU A 191 5.27 34.66 4.84
CA LEU A 191 4.32 33.93 4.00
C LEU A 191 3.72 34.86 2.95
N VAL A 192 3.47 34.35 1.75
CA VAL A 192 2.69 35.06 0.74
C VAL A 192 1.21 34.74 0.93
N ILE A 193 0.44 35.74 1.30
CA ILE A 193 -1.02 35.68 1.43
C ILE A 193 -1.64 35.92 0.05
N VAL A 194 -2.30 34.93 -0.50
CA VAL A 194 -3.08 35.03 -1.74
C VAL A 194 -4.56 35.03 -1.37
N THR A 195 -5.25 36.15 -1.62
CA THR A 195 -6.69 36.26 -1.33
C THR A 195 -7.52 36.38 -2.60
N THR A 196 -8.71 35.79 -2.57
CA THR A 196 -9.74 35.94 -3.60
C THR A 196 -11.13 35.93 -2.97
N ASP A 197 -12.12 36.52 -3.66
CA ASP A 197 -13.52 36.50 -3.23
C ASP A 197 -14.30 35.30 -3.78
N ASP A 198 -13.65 34.46 -4.61
CA ASP A 198 -14.30 33.39 -5.34
C ASP A 198 -13.64 32.04 -5.02
N LEU A 199 -14.41 31.11 -4.46
CA LEU A 199 -13.96 29.75 -4.11
C LEU A 199 -13.48 28.96 -5.34
N ALA A 200 -14.16 29.09 -6.50
CA ALA A 200 -13.75 28.41 -7.73
C ALA A 200 -12.42 28.98 -8.26
N GLY A 201 -12.18 30.28 -8.06
CA GLY A 201 -10.91 30.94 -8.34
C GLY A 201 -9.79 30.43 -7.43
N ALA A 202 -10.08 30.32 -6.14
CA ALA A 202 -9.12 29.80 -5.16
C ALA A 202 -8.69 28.35 -5.50
N HIS A 203 -9.61 27.47 -5.88
CA HIS A 203 -9.28 26.10 -6.29
C HIS A 203 -8.41 26.10 -7.55
N ARG A 204 -8.65 26.96 -8.53
CA ARG A 204 -7.77 27.05 -9.72
C ARG A 204 -6.36 27.54 -9.40
N ILE A 205 -6.23 28.51 -8.48
CA ILE A 205 -4.93 28.96 -8.00
C ILE A 205 -4.21 27.82 -7.28
N PHE A 206 -4.93 27.10 -6.43
CA PHE A 206 -4.43 25.95 -5.70
C PHE A 206 -3.92 24.85 -6.65
N ASP A 207 -4.70 24.47 -7.67
CA ASP A 207 -4.29 23.46 -8.67
C ASP A 207 -2.97 23.82 -9.38
N VAL A 208 -2.71 25.12 -9.60
CA VAL A 208 -1.49 25.62 -10.25
C VAL A 208 -0.30 25.70 -9.27
N MET A 209 -0.55 26.06 -8.01
CA MET A 209 0.51 26.34 -7.02
C MET A 209 0.92 25.11 -6.19
N ASN A 210 0.08 24.08 -6.12
CA ASN A 210 0.31 22.89 -5.26
C ASN A 210 1.42 21.94 -5.78
N MET A 211 2.42 22.48 -6.47
CA MET A 211 3.59 21.72 -6.92
C MET A 211 4.67 21.53 -5.82
N ARG A 212 4.47 22.10 -4.62
CA ARG A 212 5.42 22.03 -3.49
C ARG A 212 4.67 21.78 -2.19
N GLY A 213 4.62 20.53 -1.71
CA GLY A 213 3.99 20.16 -0.44
C GLY A 213 3.64 18.67 -0.42
N VAL A 214 3.02 18.20 0.68
CA VAL A 214 2.43 16.85 0.70
C VAL A 214 1.28 16.83 -0.30
N PRO A 215 1.35 16.02 -1.38
CA PRO A 215 0.33 16.01 -2.43
C PRO A 215 -1.05 15.69 -1.85
N LEU A 216 -2.11 16.25 -2.45
CA LEU A 216 -3.47 15.82 -2.14
C LEU A 216 -3.65 14.36 -2.53
N THR A 217 -4.26 13.59 -1.64
CA THR A 217 -4.67 12.23 -1.94
C THR A 217 -5.89 12.23 -2.88
N ALA A 218 -6.14 11.11 -3.54
CA ALA A 218 -7.38 10.94 -4.32
C ALA A 218 -8.63 11.17 -3.45
N SER A 219 -8.59 10.73 -2.18
CA SER A 219 -9.66 10.94 -1.20
C SER A 219 -9.96 12.41 -0.98
N ASP A 220 -8.94 13.25 -0.79
CA ASP A 220 -9.10 14.70 -0.55
C ASP A 220 -9.82 15.36 -1.73
N VAL A 221 -9.38 15.04 -2.95
CA VAL A 221 -9.97 15.60 -4.18
C VAL A 221 -11.43 15.18 -4.34
N PHE A 222 -11.73 13.89 -4.09
CA PHE A 222 -13.09 13.38 -4.23
C PHE A 222 -13.99 13.93 -3.12
N LYS A 223 -13.50 14.04 -1.87
CA LYS A 223 -14.22 14.67 -0.77
C LYS A 223 -14.61 16.09 -1.12
N ALA A 224 -13.64 16.92 -1.49
CA ALA A 224 -13.89 18.34 -1.79
C ALA A 224 -14.95 18.51 -2.88
N ARG A 225 -14.86 17.74 -3.96
CA ARG A 225 -15.82 17.78 -5.07
C ARG A 225 -17.20 17.28 -4.69
N THR A 226 -17.27 16.17 -3.94
CA THR A 226 -18.52 15.55 -3.52
C THR A 226 -19.29 16.46 -2.55
N ILE A 227 -18.60 16.98 -1.53
CA ILE A 227 -19.19 17.85 -0.51
C ILE A 227 -19.66 19.20 -1.11
N ALA A 228 -18.95 19.72 -2.12
CA ALA A 228 -19.35 20.95 -2.80
C ALA A 228 -20.73 20.85 -3.46
N GLU A 229 -21.13 19.66 -3.94
CA GLU A 229 -22.42 19.40 -4.57
C GLU A 229 -23.57 19.18 -3.58
N ILE A 230 -23.27 19.07 -2.28
CA ILE A 230 -24.28 18.89 -1.22
C ILE A 230 -24.82 20.24 -0.78
N SER A 231 -26.11 20.29 -0.42
CA SER A 231 -26.76 21.52 0.09
C SER A 231 -26.01 22.11 1.29
N PRO A 232 -25.89 23.42 1.42
CA PRO A 232 -25.13 24.07 2.51
C PRO A 232 -25.51 23.59 3.91
N ALA A 233 -26.79 23.28 4.14
CA ALA A 233 -27.30 22.82 5.43
C ALA A 233 -26.79 21.42 5.84
N ALA A 234 -26.47 20.55 4.86
CA ALA A 234 -26.03 19.17 5.11
C ALA A 234 -24.51 18.98 4.94
N ARG A 235 -23.77 19.98 4.43
CA ARG A 235 -22.34 19.87 4.09
C ARG A 235 -21.48 19.39 5.25
N ASN A 236 -21.65 20.02 6.42
CA ASN A 236 -20.83 19.67 7.59
C ASN A 236 -21.10 18.23 8.05
N ALA A 237 -22.36 17.84 8.12
CA ALA A 237 -22.73 16.48 8.51
C ALA A 237 -22.13 15.42 7.56
N TYR A 238 -22.21 15.66 6.25
CA TYR A 238 -21.67 14.73 5.27
C TYR A 238 -20.16 14.80 5.12
N ALA A 239 -19.53 15.94 5.43
CA ALA A 239 -18.08 16.03 5.54
C ALA A 239 -17.57 15.19 6.73
N SER A 240 -18.23 15.26 7.90
CA SER A 240 -17.94 14.38 9.03
C SER A 240 -18.21 12.91 8.68
N ARG A 241 -19.34 12.61 8.03
CA ARG A 241 -19.67 11.25 7.59
C ARG A 241 -18.62 10.68 6.66
N TRP A 242 -18.08 11.50 5.72
CA TRP A 242 -16.97 11.09 4.87
C TRP A 242 -15.72 10.71 5.70
N ASP A 243 -15.37 11.54 6.67
CA ASP A 243 -14.22 11.28 7.53
C ASP A 243 -14.42 9.99 8.35
N ASP A 244 -15.60 9.79 8.93
CA ASP A 244 -15.94 8.56 9.66
C ASP A 244 -15.82 7.29 8.79
N ILE A 245 -16.09 7.39 7.50
CA ILE A 245 -15.95 6.29 6.53
C ILE A 245 -14.48 6.05 6.17
N MET A 246 -13.71 7.13 5.95
CA MET A 246 -12.37 7.05 5.38
C MET A 246 -11.25 6.93 6.43
N ASP A 247 -11.41 7.55 7.61
CA ASP A 247 -10.39 7.49 8.67
C ASP A 247 -9.95 6.05 9.03
N PRO A 248 -10.88 5.06 9.10
CA PRO A 248 -10.48 3.69 9.38
C PRO A 248 -9.63 3.00 8.30
N LEU A 249 -9.53 3.57 7.09
CA LEU A 249 -8.67 3.07 6.02
C LEU A 249 -7.23 3.59 6.15
N GLY A 250 -7.01 4.57 7.02
CA GLY A 250 -5.74 5.25 7.18
C GLY A 250 -5.57 6.44 6.23
N ASP A 251 -4.40 7.07 6.31
CA ASP A 251 -4.03 8.27 5.55
C ASP A 251 -2.94 8.01 4.50
N ASP A 252 -2.51 6.75 4.34
CA ASP A 252 -1.54 6.36 3.32
C ASP A 252 -2.09 6.58 1.90
N ALA A 253 -1.42 7.45 1.16
CA ALA A 253 -1.87 7.85 -0.17
C ALA A 253 -1.99 6.68 -1.15
N GLN A 254 -1.09 5.69 -1.06
CA GLN A 254 -1.09 4.53 -1.95
C GLN A 254 -2.29 3.62 -1.64
N THR A 255 -2.56 3.35 -0.37
CA THR A 255 -3.72 2.56 0.09
C THR A 255 -5.03 3.19 -0.37
N LEU A 256 -5.16 4.53 -0.21
CA LEU A 256 -6.35 5.26 -0.65
C LEU A 256 -6.49 5.26 -2.18
N GLU A 257 -5.39 5.37 -2.93
CA GLU A 257 -5.41 5.29 -4.40
C GLU A 257 -5.82 3.88 -4.88
N GLU A 258 -5.31 2.83 -4.25
CA GLU A 258 -5.71 1.44 -4.52
C GLU A 258 -7.20 1.25 -4.25
N PHE A 259 -7.71 1.70 -3.12
CA PHE A 259 -9.13 1.62 -2.75
C PHE A 259 -10.04 2.28 -3.80
N PHE A 260 -9.75 3.51 -4.20
CA PHE A 260 -10.56 4.21 -5.22
C PHE A 260 -10.39 3.60 -6.62
N SER A 261 -9.21 3.09 -6.95
CA SER A 261 -8.97 2.35 -8.19
C SER A 261 -9.78 1.05 -8.26
N ASP A 262 -9.95 0.38 -7.12
CA ASP A 262 -10.75 -0.83 -7.03
C ASP A 262 -12.25 -0.54 -7.14
N ILE A 263 -12.75 0.52 -6.49
CA ILE A 263 -14.13 1.01 -6.72
C ILE A 263 -14.35 1.38 -8.18
N HIS A 264 -13.37 2.08 -8.81
CA HIS A 264 -13.49 2.41 -10.23
C HIS A 264 -13.60 1.16 -11.10
N LEU A 265 -12.77 0.14 -10.86
CA LEU A 265 -12.84 -1.14 -11.57
C LEU A 265 -14.22 -1.81 -11.37
N ILE A 266 -14.72 -1.84 -10.13
CA ILE A 266 -16.01 -2.44 -9.80
C ILE A 266 -17.15 -1.78 -10.57
N ILE A 267 -17.21 -0.46 -10.58
CA ILE A 267 -18.33 0.30 -11.17
C ILE A 267 -18.21 0.42 -12.70
N SER A 268 -16.99 0.62 -13.20
CA SER A 268 -16.76 0.85 -14.64
C SER A 268 -16.48 -0.41 -15.45
N HIS A 269 -16.13 -1.53 -14.79
CA HIS A 269 -15.64 -2.77 -15.39
C HIS A 269 -14.38 -2.58 -16.27
N LYS A 270 -13.56 -1.55 -15.98
CA LYS A 270 -12.31 -1.25 -16.67
C LYS A 270 -11.13 -1.73 -15.85
N ALA A 271 -10.32 -2.60 -16.41
CA ALA A 271 -9.12 -3.15 -15.75
C ALA A 271 -8.00 -2.13 -15.59
N VAL A 272 -7.94 -1.14 -16.47
CA VAL A 272 -6.90 -0.10 -16.48
C VAL A 272 -7.54 1.23 -16.15
N CYS A 273 -6.92 1.93 -15.21
CA CYS A 273 -7.21 3.32 -14.87
C CYS A 273 -5.87 4.07 -14.92
N THR A 274 -5.70 4.98 -15.87
CA THR A 274 -4.44 5.72 -16.08
C THR A 274 -4.45 7.09 -15.43
N GLN A 275 -5.64 7.65 -15.24
CA GLN A 275 -5.87 8.97 -14.64
C GLN A 275 -7.04 8.86 -13.65
N LEU A 276 -6.75 8.32 -12.46
CA LEU A 276 -7.77 7.99 -11.46
C LEU A 276 -8.71 9.17 -11.17
N LEU A 277 -8.19 10.37 -10.97
CA LEU A 277 -9.00 11.54 -10.64
C LEU A 277 -10.03 11.91 -11.73
N GLU A 278 -9.63 11.79 -13.00
CA GLU A 278 -10.47 12.10 -14.15
C GLU A 278 -11.48 10.98 -14.44
N GLU A 279 -10.98 9.76 -14.47
CA GLU A 279 -11.79 8.58 -14.82
C GLU A 279 -12.81 8.27 -13.73
N PHE A 280 -12.43 8.32 -12.46
CA PHE A 280 -13.35 8.15 -11.33
C PHE A 280 -14.45 9.22 -11.32
N ARG A 281 -14.08 10.48 -11.54
CA ARG A 281 -15.05 11.57 -11.65
C ARG A 281 -16.07 11.29 -12.78
N LYS A 282 -15.60 10.85 -13.95
CA LYS A 282 -16.44 10.60 -15.13
C LYS A 282 -17.32 9.38 -14.97
N ASP A 283 -16.75 8.27 -14.52
CA ASP A 283 -17.38 6.96 -14.57
C ASP A 283 -18.17 6.64 -13.27
N VAL A 284 -17.73 7.18 -12.12
CA VAL A 284 -18.35 6.91 -10.81
C VAL A 284 -19.13 8.10 -10.27
N LEU A 285 -18.53 9.29 -10.11
CA LEU A 285 -19.19 10.44 -9.45
C LEU A 285 -20.26 11.11 -10.32
N LYS A 286 -19.99 11.32 -11.60
CA LYS A 286 -20.87 12.08 -12.50
C LYS A 286 -22.31 11.54 -12.59
N PRO A 287 -22.58 10.23 -12.54
CA PRO A 287 -23.93 9.70 -12.50
C PRO A 287 -24.74 10.17 -11.29
N PHE A 288 -24.11 10.28 -10.10
CA PHE A 288 -24.75 10.76 -8.88
C PHE A 288 -25.01 12.28 -8.92
N VAL A 289 -24.02 13.06 -9.38
CA VAL A 289 -24.16 14.50 -9.56
C VAL A 289 -25.29 14.84 -10.53
N LYS A 290 -25.37 14.16 -11.68
CA LYS A 290 -26.45 14.37 -12.66
C LYS A 290 -27.84 14.06 -12.12
N LYS A 291 -27.97 13.08 -11.23
CA LYS A 291 -29.22 12.71 -10.60
C LYS A 291 -29.55 13.56 -9.38
N GLN A 292 -28.71 14.54 -9.01
CA GLN A 292 -28.79 15.31 -7.78
C GLN A 292 -28.86 14.44 -6.50
N ASN A 293 -28.20 13.30 -6.52
CA ASN A 293 -28.21 12.29 -5.47
C ASN A 293 -26.80 11.96 -4.98
N VAL A 294 -26.02 13.01 -4.68
CA VAL A 294 -24.61 12.87 -4.24
C VAL A 294 -24.52 12.22 -2.86
N ILE A 295 -25.56 12.36 -2.04
CA ILE A 295 -25.66 11.70 -0.73
C ILE A 295 -25.61 10.18 -0.88
N SER A 296 -26.33 9.61 -1.84
CA SER A 296 -26.29 8.16 -2.11
C SER A 296 -24.91 7.67 -2.57
N PHE A 297 -24.07 8.51 -3.16
CA PHE A 297 -22.70 8.12 -3.41
C PHE A 297 -21.95 7.84 -2.10
N ILE A 298 -22.16 8.64 -1.05
CA ILE A 298 -21.50 8.47 0.24
C ILE A 298 -22.10 7.28 0.99
N ASP A 299 -23.44 7.22 1.12
CA ASP A 299 -24.10 6.26 2.00
C ASP A 299 -24.27 4.88 1.33
N ASP A 300 -24.64 4.82 0.03
CA ASP A 300 -24.99 3.58 -0.66
C ASP A 300 -23.85 2.97 -1.46
N LEU A 301 -22.75 3.74 -1.69
CA LEU A 301 -21.58 3.24 -2.41
C LEU A 301 -20.31 3.32 -1.57
N LEU A 302 -19.87 4.51 -1.16
CA LEU A 302 -18.57 4.68 -0.50
C LEU A 302 -18.53 3.93 0.84
N ALA A 303 -19.55 4.09 1.70
CA ALA A 303 -19.57 3.48 3.03
C ALA A 303 -19.59 1.93 2.97
N PRO A 304 -20.42 1.25 2.15
CA PRO A 304 -20.36 -0.21 2.03
C PRO A 304 -19.01 -0.71 1.54
N TYR A 305 -18.41 -0.07 0.52
CA TYR A 305 -17.13 -0.52 -0.02
C TYR A 305 -15.96 -0.24 0.93
N ALA A 306 -15.98 0.86 1.69
CA ALA A 306 -14.99 1.12 2.73
C ALA A 306 -15.04 0.05 3.84
N ASN A 307 -16.24 -0.33 4.25
CA ASN A 307 -16.42 -1.40 5.23
C ASN A 307 -16.01 -2.77 4.67
N ALA A 308 -16.30 -3.07 3.41
CA ALA A 308 -15.82 -4.29 2.76
C ALA A 308 -14.28 -4.33 2.68
N TRP A 309 -13.65 -3.20 2.35
CA TRP A 309 -12.19 -3.09 2.37
C TRP A 309 -11.61 -3.39 3.76
N ARG A 310 -12.18 -2.79 4.82
CA ARG A 310 -11.75 -3.04 6.21
C ARG A 310 -11.92 -4.50 6.63
N ILE A 311 -13.02 -5.14 6.25
CA ILE A 311 -13.24 -6.58 6.49
C ILE A 311 -12.14 -7.40 5.82
N ILE A 312 -11.75 -7.05 4.60
CA ILE A 312 -10.68 -7.74 3.87
C ILE A 312 -9.32 -7.53 4.56
N GLU A 313 -9.02 -6.31 5.02
CA GLU A 313 -7.75 -6.05 5.71
C GLU A 313 -7.67 -6.71 7.10
N HIS A 314 -8.79 -6.78 7.82
CA HIS A 314 -8.88 -7.28 9.20
C HIS A 314 -9.99 -8.34 9.36
N PRO A 315 -9.94 -9.46 8.63
CA PRO A 315 -11.05 -10.42 8.61
C PRO A 315 -11.30 -11.09 9.95
N THR A 316 -10.27 -11.30 10.78
CA THR A 316 -10.38 -11.91 12.11
C THR A 316 -11.12 -11.05 13.13
N ASP A 317 -11.21 -9.76 12.90
CA ASP A 317 -11.89 -8.81 13.77
C ASP A 317 -13.36 -8.61 13.36
N ALA A 318 -13.70 -9.06 12.14
CA ALA A 318 -15.04 -8.90 11.58
C ALA A 318 -16.06 -9.85 12.25
N ASN A 319 -17.28 -9.34 12.43
CA ASN A 319 -18.40 -10.12 12.94
C ASN A 319 -19.11 -10.88 11.81
N LEU A 320 -18.39 -11.87 11.26
CA LEU A 320 -18.83 -12.72 10.15
C LEU A 320 -18.66 -14.21 10.52
N PRO A 321 -19.33 -15.12 9.80
CA PRO A 321 -19.12 -16.56 9.97
C PRO A 321 -17.66 -16.98 9.79
N ASP A 322 -17.20 -17.95 10.60
CA ASP A 322 -15.81 -18.40 10.63
C ASP A 322 -15.29 -18.93 9.29
N ASP A 323 -16.16 -19.50 8.47
CA ASP A 323 -15.83 -19.99 7.14
C ASP A 323 -15.51 -18.85 6.18
N ILE A 324 -16.27 -17.74 6.21
CA ILE A 324 -16.03 -16.54 5.44
C ILE A 324 -14.74 -15.84 5.90
N ILE A 325 -14.58 -15.65 7.23
CA ILE A 325 -13.34 -15.12 7.82
C ILE A 325 -12.15 -15.93 7.33
N GLY A 326 -12.28 -17.22 7.41
CA GLY A 326 -11.25 -18.13 7.00
C GLY A 326 -10.90 -18.02 5.51
N GLN A 327 -11.84 -17.83 4.60
CA GLN A 327 -11.57 -17.62 3.17
C GLN A 327 -10.85 -16.29 2.92
N LEU A 328 -11.27 -15.21 3.59
CA LEU A 328 -10.60 -13.91 3.48
C LEU A 328 -9.17 -13.95 4.02
N VAL A 329 -8.94 -14.63 5.14
CA VAL A 329 -7.57 -14.89 5.66
C VAL A 329 -6.73 -15.64 4.64
N SER A 330 -7.33 -16.63 3.93
CA SER A 330 -6.63 -17.35 2.87
C SER A 330 -6.25 -16.48 1.70
N LEU A 331 -7.15 -15.60 1.27
CA LEU A 331 -6.88 -14.65 0.18
C LEU A 331 -5.78 -13.65 0.56
N ASN A 332 -5.73 -13.21 1.81
CA ASN A 332 -4.68 -12.32 2.31
C ASN A 332 -3.28 -12.96 2.38
N ASP A 333 -3.18 -14.27 2.27
CA ASP A 333 -1.87 -14.96 2.17
C ASP A 333 -1.17 -14.70 0.82
N TYR A 334 -1.91 -14.31 -0.22
CA TYR A 334 -1.33 -14.03 -1.52
C TYR A 334 -0.68 -12.64 -1.55
N GLN A 335 0.45 -12.52 -2.26
CA GLN A 335 1.18 -11.26 -2.41
C GLN A 335 0.52 -10.29 -3.42
N THR A 336 -0.56 -10.71 -4.06
CA THR A 336 -1.28 -9.92 -5.06
C THR A 336 -2.57 -9.40 -4.46
N THR A 337 -2.96 -8.18 -4.83
CA THR A 337 -4.19 -7.52 -4.35
C THR A 337 -5.30 -7.46 -5.40
N ASP A 338 -5.02 -7.94 -6.62
CA ASP A 338 -5.96 -7.84 -7.77
C ASP A 338 -7.27 -8.62 -7.57
N TRP A 339 -7.36 -9.48 -6.56
CA TRP A 339 -8.56 -10.21 -6.15
C TRP A 339 -9.51 -9.36 -5.28
N LYS A 340 -9.00 -8.33 -4.59
CA LYS A 340 -9.79 -7.48 -3.66
C LYS A 340 -11.05 -6.90 -4.28
N PRO A 341 -11.08 -6.34 -5.51
CA PRO A 341 -12.30 -5.81 -6.10
C PRO A 341 -13.44 -6.82 -6.16
N VAL A 342 -13.15 -8.09 -6.47
CA VAL A 342 -14.17 -9.15 -6.53
C VAL A 342 -14.70 -9.50 -5.14
N ALA A 343 -13.81 -9.58 -4.15
CA ALA A 343 -14.18 -9.84 -2.75
C ALA A 343 -14.99 -8.67 -2.17
N MET A 344 -14.61 -7.41 -2.44
CA MET A 344 -15.37 -6.22 -2.06
C MET A 344 -16.78 -6.25 -2.65
N TRP A 345 -16.89 -6.54 -3.96
CA TRP A 345 -18.19 -6.68 -4.62
C TRP A 345 -19.04 -7.77 -3.95
N ALA A 346 -18.45 -8.93 -3.67
CA ALA A 346 -19.16 -10.05 -3.06
C ALA A 346 -19.68 -9.70 -1.65
N LEU A 347 -18.85 -9.07 -0.81
CA LEU A 347 -19.27 -8.63 0.52
C LEU A 347 -20.39 -7.59 0.48
N VAL A 348 -20.26 -6.56 -0.36
CA VAL A 348 -21.27 -5.49 -0.47
C VAL A 348 -22.62 -6.06 -0.98
N ASN A 349 -22.59 -7.02 -1.91
CA ASN A 349 -23.80 -7.62 -2.45
C ASN A 349 -24.36 -8.78 -1.60
N SER A 350 -23.67 -9.17 -0.51
CA SER A 350 -24.15 -10.23 0.40
C SER A 350 -24.51 -9.73 1.80
N ILE A 351 -24.22 -8.47 2.13
CA ILE A 351 -24.50 -7.86 3.43
C ILE A 351 -25.31 -6.57 3.23
N ARG A 352 -26.62 -6.63 3.55
CA ARG A 352 -27.56 -5.54 3.24
C ARG A 352 -27.31 -4.23 3.96
N ASN A 353 -26.87 -4.29 5.23
CA ASN A 353 -26.66 -3.11 6.08
C ASN A 353 -25.20 -2.72 6.24
N LEU A 354 -24.33 -3.12 5.30
CA LEU A 354 -22.88 -2.89 5.38
C LEU A 354 -22.49 -1.40 5.39
N GLY A 355 -23.30 -0.54 4.78
CA GLY A 355 -23.11 0.93 4.77
C GLY A 355 -23.71 1.65 5.99
N ASN A 356 -24.53 0.96 6.78
CA ASN A 356 -25.20 1.57 7.92
C ASN A 356 -24.21 1.80 9.07
N PRO A 357 -24.09 3.04 9.62
CA PRO A 357 -23.19 3.36 10.73
C PRO A 357 -23.54 2.62 12.03
N ASP A 358 -24.79 2.17 12.18
CA ASP A 358 -25.26 1.45 13.35
C ASP A 358 -25.01 -0.08 13.25
N THR A 359 -24.39 -0.58 12.14
CA THR A 359 -24.05 -2.01 12.00
C THR A 359 -22.77 -2.34 12.74
N ARG A 360 -22.81 -3.37 13.58
CA ARG A 360 -21.64 -3.92 14.30
C ARG A 360 -20.81 -4.80 13.34
N ILE A 361 -19.97 -4.18 12.52
CA ILE A 361 -19.12 -4.89 11.57
C ILE A 361 -17.97 -5.63 12.27
N PHE A 362 -17.44 -5.08 13.37
CA PHE A 362 -16.31 -5.65 14.14
C PHE A 362 -16.72 -6.02 15.55
N SER A 363 -16.27 -7.17 16.03
CA SER A 363 -16.62 -7.74 17.33
C SER A 363 -16.00 -6.98 18.52
N THR A 364 -14.86 -6.36 18.31
CA THR A 364 -14.17 -5.51 19.29
C THR A 364 -14.08 -4.10 18.72
N PRO A 365 -14.26 -3.03 19.52
CA PRO A 365 -13.84 -1.71 19.10
C PRO A 365 -12.33 -1.83 18.88
N GLY A 366 -11.94 -2.04 17.63
CA GLY A 366 -10.54 -2.09 17.25
C GLY A 366 -9.88 -0.77 17.67
N THR A 367 -8.64 -0.81 18.04
CA THR A 367 -7.75 0.29 18.42
C THR A 367 -7.70 1.45 17.40
N HIS A 368 -8.62 1.50 16.45
CA HIS A 368 -8.63 2.44 15.32
C HIS A 368 -9.90 3.27 15.15
N THR A 369 -10.89 3.21 16.06
CA THR A 369 -12.04 4.13 15.99
C THR A 369 -12.62 4.41 17.37
N ALA A 370 -12.03 5.35 18.09
CA ALA A 370 -12.62 5.91 19.31
C ALA A 370 -13.90 6.75 19.06
N ALA A 371 -14.30 6.96 17.81
CA ALA A 371 -15.51 7.71 17.46
C ALA A 371 -16.82 6.95 17.78
N ALA A 372 -16.79 5.62 17.89
CA ALA A 372 -17.99 4.81 18.16
C ALA A 372 -18.38 4.71 19.66
N SER A 373 -17.53 5.17 20.59
CA SER A 373 -17.76 4.92 22.03
C SER A 373 -18.59 5.97 22.76
N ARG A 374 -18.99 7.10 22.12
CA ARG A 374 -19.78 8.14 22.77
C ARG A 374 -21.28 8.13 22.47
N THR A 375 -21.76 7.28 21.57
CA THR A 375 -23.19 6.95 21.49
C THR A 375 -23.48 5.70 22.32
N SER A 376 -23.38 5.85 23.63
CA SER A 376 -23.82 4.83 24.57
C SER A 376 -25.31 4.51 24.36
N ASN A 377 -25.64 3.22 24.25
CA ASN A 377 -27.01 2.65 24.23
C ASN A 377 -27.80 2.72 22.90
N LYS A 378 -27.22 2.83 21.74
CA LYS A 378 -27.90 2.34 20.54
C LYS A 378 -27.71 0.82 20.42
N ASN A 379 -28.80 0.09 20.25
CA ASN A 379 -28.74 -1.31 19.84
C ASN A 379 -28.09 -1.36 18.48
N LEU A 380 -26.80 -1.71 18.42
CA LEU A 380 -26.09 -1.92 17.17
C LEU A 380 -26.71 -3.14 16.47
N GLU A 381 -26.98 -2.99 15.17
CA GLU A 381 -27.48 -4.08 14.34
C GLU A 381 -26.34 -5.03 13.96
N GLU A 382 -26.64 -6.33 13.92
CA GLU A 382 -25.70 -7.32 13.39
C GLU A 382 -25.68 -7.25 11.84
N PRO A 383 -24.56 -7.64 11.18
CA PRO A 383 -24.51 -7.75 9.74
C PRO A 383 -25.60 -8.66 9.18
N GLN A 384 -26.43 -8.15 8.25
CA GLN A 384 -27.54 -8.89 7.68
C GLN A 384 -27.10 -9.62 6.40
N LEU A 385 -26.55 -10.81 6.59
CA LEU A 385 -26.19 -11.70 5.48
C LEU A 385 -27.45 -12.27 4.81
N HIS A 386 -27.52 -12.18 3.49
CA HIS A 386 -28.69 -12.65 2.74
C HIS A 386 -28.37 -13.68 1.65
N ASP A 387 -27.13 -13.84 1.25
CA ASP A 387 -26.69 -14.84 0.24
C ASP A 387 -25.32 -15.42 0.65
N LEU A 388 -25.32 -16.11 1.80
CA LEU A 388 -24.09 -16.65 2.39
C LEU A 388 -23.47 -17.74 1.50
N GLU A 389 -24.29 -18.59 0.89
CA GLU A 389 -23.82 -19.67 0.01
C GLU A 389 -23.09 -19.09 -1.22
N ARG A 390 -23.71 -18.09 -1.85
CA ARG A 390 -23.07 -17.42 -3.00
C ARG A 390 -21.77 -16.70 -2.60
N LEU A 391 -21.76 -16.01 -1.46
CA LEU A 391 -20.55 -15.37 -0.94
C LEU A 391 -19.42 -16.38 -0.75
N HIS A 392 -19.73 -17.49 -0.07
CA HIS A 392 -18.80 -18.59 0.12
C HIS A 392 -18.25 -19.13 -1.20
N ASP A 393 -19.12 -19.40 -2.16
CA ASP A 393 -18.76 -19.95 -3.47
C ASP A 393 -17.88 -18.99 -4.29
N VAL A 394 -18.21 -17.69 -4.30
CA VAL A 394 -17.42 -16.66 -4.98
C VAL A 394 -16.03 -16.57 -4.37
N LEU A 395 -15.92 -16.49 -3.04
CA LEU A 395 -14.62 -16.39 -2.36
C LEU A 395 -13.76 -17.65 -2.55
N ALA A 396 -14.38 -18.85 -2.49
CA ALA A 396 -13.69 -20.12 -2.73
C ALA A 396 -13.18 -20.23 -4.19
N ALA A 397 -14.00 -19.82 -5.17
CA ALA A 397 -13.58 -19.79 -6.56
C ALA A 397 -12.50 -18.75 -6.81
N LEU A 398 -12.59 -17.59 -6.16
CA LEU A 398 -11.61 -16.52 -6.25
C LEU A 398 -10.25 -16.93 -5.70
N GLU A 399 -10.21 -17.64 -4.55
CA GLU A 399 -8.96 -18.18 -4.00
C GLU A 399 -8.28 -19.16 -4.96
N ARG A 400 -9.05 -20.08 -5.55
CA ARG A 400 -8.53 -21.04 -6.53
C ARG A 400 -7.88 -20.35 -7.73
N VAL A 401 -8.59 -19.36 -8.30
CA VAL A 401 -8.08 -18.60 -9.45
C VAL A 401 -6.84 -17.79 -9.07
N THR A 402 -6.85 -17.14 -7.91
CA THR A 402 -5.70 -16.35 -7.43
C THR A 402 -4.46 -17.24 -7.23
N GLY A 403 -4.64 -18.45 -6.69
CA GLY A 403 -3.56 -19.42 -6.54
C GLY A 403 -2.97 -19.88 -7.86
N VAL A 404 -3.84 -20.25 -8.80
CA VAL A 404 -3.44 -20.70 -10.15
C VAL A 404 -2.78 -19.55 -10.93
N ASP A 405 -3.34 -18.33 -10.89
CA ASP A 405 -2.76 -17.16 -11.53
C ASP A 405 -1.38 -16.81 -10.97
N SER A 406 -1.18 -16.99 -9.67
CA SER A 406 0.10 -16.77 -8.99
C SER A 406 1.15 -17.78 -9.46
N LEU A 407 0.82 -19.09 -9.55
CA LEU A 407 1.69 -20.11 -10.10
C LEU A 407 2.01 -19.86 -11.58
N ASN A 408 1.01 -19.52 -12.37
CA ASN A 408 1.15 -19.23 -13.79
C ASN A 408 1.79 -17.86 -14.07
N ARG A 409 2.18 -17.13 -13.02
CA ARG A 409 2.84 -15.81 -13.11
C ARG A 409 2.08 -14.83 -14.00
N GLN A 410 0.75 -14.83 -13.88
CA GLN A 410 -0.10 -13.91 -14.61
C GLN A 410 0.28 -12.46 -14.29
N THR A 411 0.25 -11.60 -15.30
CA THR A 411 0.58 -10.18 -15.12
C THR A 411 -0.51 -9.48 -14.31
N PRO A 412 -0.21 -8.37 -13.59
CA PRO A 412 -1.24 -7.57 -12.92
C PRO A 412 -2.38 -7.15 -13.86
N LEU A 413 -2.06 -6.79 -15.10
CA LEU A 413 -3.07 -6.43 -16.11
C LEU A 413 -4.02 -7.60 -16.41
N ASN A 414 -3.49 -8.82 -16.56
CA ASN A 414 -4.31 -10.01 -16.82
C ASN A 414 -5.23 -10.31 -15.63
N ARG A 415 -4.72 -10.24 -14.40
CA ARG A 415 -5.49 -10.45 -13.18
C ARG A 415 -6.60 -9.39 -13.01
N ARG A 416 -6.28 -8.10 -13.21
CA ARG A 416 -7.30 -7.02 -13.16
C ARG A 416 -8.32 -7.15 -14.29
N THR A 417 -7.93 -7.60 -15.49
CA THR A 417 -8.86 -7.87 -16.60
C THR A 417 -9.82 -9.02 -16.23
N ARG A 418 -9.29 -10.06 -15.59
CA ARG A 418 -10.07 -11.19 -15.07
C ARG A 418 -11.06 -10.71 -14.00
N ALA A 419 -10.61 -9.90 -13.03
CA ALA A 419 -11.46 -9.31 -11.99
C ALA A 419 -12.60 -8.47 -12.58
N ALA A 420 -12.31 -7.58 -13.52
CA ALA A 420 -13.32 -6.75 -14.20
C ALA A 420 -14.35 -7.59 -14.98
N SER A 421 -13.89 -8.67 -15.63
CA SER A 421 -14.78 -9.62 -16.31
C SER A 421 -15.66 -10.39 -15.32
N THR A 422 -15.08 -10.82 -14.19
CA THR A 422 -15.79 -11.51 -13.11
C THR A 422 -16.92 -10.65 -12.56
N ILE A 423 -16.65 -9.40 -12.22
CA ILE A 423 -17.65 -8.48 -11.66
C ILE A 423 -18.77 -8.22 -12.67
N ARG A 424 -18.43 -8.01 -13.95
CA ARG A 424 -19.44 -7.83 -15.02
C ARG A 424 -20.39 -9.02 -15.15
N ASP A 425 -19.89 -10.24 -14.97
CA ASP A 425 -20.72 -11.46 -15.03
C ASP A 425 -21.50 -11.64 -13.72
N LEU A 426 -20.96 -11.26 -12.57
CA LEU A 426 -21.64 -11.23 -11.28
C LEU A 426 -22.81 -10.24 -11.27
N ASP A 427 -22.66 -9.04 -11.85
CA ASP A 427 -23.72 -8.04 -11.99
C ASP A 427 -24.91 -8.54 -12.85
N LYS A 428 -24.65 -9.49 -13.76
CA LYS A 428 -25.68 -10.16 -14.54
C LYS A 428 -26.33 -11.32 -13.81
N ASN A 429 -25.97 -11.54 -12.56
CA ASN A 429 -26.45 -12.63 -11.71
C ASN A 429 -26.17 -14.02 -12.28
N HIS A 430 -25.06 -14.20 -13.00
CA HIS A 430 -24.62 -15.49 -13.51
C HIS A 430 -24.26 -16.44 -12.35
N THR A 431 -24.46 -17.75 -12.57
CA THR A 431 -23.98 -18.78 -11.65
C THR A 431 -22.45 -18.88 -11.73
N ILE A 432 -21.80 -19.44 -10.69
CA ILE A 432 -20.33 -19.56 -10.64
C ILE A 432 -19.77 -20.24 -11.91
N GLN A 433 -20.45 -21.27 -12.41
CA GLN A 433 -20.07 -22.01 -13.62
C GLN A 433 -20.16 -21.18 -14.90
N GLN A 434 -20.90 -20.09 -14.89
CA GLN A 434 -21.07 -19.15 -16.02
C GLN A 434 -20.09 -17.97 -15.96
N ILE A 435 -19.46 -17.74 -14.81
CA ILE A 435 -18.53 -16.63 -14.60
C ILE A 435 -17.15 -17.01 -15.12
N ARG A 436 -16.84 -16.59 -16.35
CA ARG A 436 -15.58 -16.96 -17.03
C ARG A 436 -14.33 -16.62 -16.24
N GLY A 437 -14.32 -15.49 -15.53
CA GLY A 437 -13.18 -15.06 -14.74
C GLY A 437 -12.91 -15.93 -13.51
N LEU A 438 -13.87 -16.72 -13.03
CA LEU A 438 -13.71 -17.67 -11.93
C LEU A 438 -13.43 -19.11 -12.39
N LEU A 439 -13.40 -19.35 -13.70
CA LEU A 439 -13.08 -20.66 -14.26
C LEU A 439 -11.58 -20.79 -14.48
N ILE A 440 -11.06 -21.96 -14.16
CA ILE A 440 -9.70 -22.38 -14.47
C ILE A 440 -9.75 -23.19 -15.78
N THR A 441 -9.07 -22.70 -16.81
CA THR A 441 -9.01 -23.38 -18.10
C THR A 441 -8.09 -24.61 -18.04
N ASP A 442 -8.20 -25.52 -19.02
CA ASP A 442 -7.29 -26.67 -19.12
C ASP A 442 -5.83 -26.23 -19.36
N GLU A 443 -5.62 -25.10 -20.01
CA GLU A 443 -4.29 -24.50 -20.18
C GLU A 443 -3.76 -23.98 -18.85
N ASP A 444 -4.55 -23.21 -18.08
CA ASP A 444 -4.16 -22.74 -16.76
C ASP A 444 -3.78 -23.90 -15.84
N ARG A 445 -4.56 -24.98 -15.89
CA ARG A 445 -4.36 -26.19 -15.09
C ARG A 445 -3.06 -26.90 -15.45
N ARG A 446 -2.81 -27.14 -16.75
CA ARG A 446 -1.58 -27.76 -17.24
C ARG A 446 -0.34 -26.95 -16.86
N ASN A 447 -0.39 -25.65 -17.04
CA ASN A 447 0.72 -24.75 -16.71
C ASN A 447 1.01 -24.75 -15.21
N ALA A 448 -0.02 -24.65 -14.35
CA ALA A 448 0.14 -24.69 -12.90
C ALA A 448 0.76 -26.00 -12.42
N LEU A 449 0.29 -27.14 -12.95
CA LEU A 449 0.85 -28.45 -12.62
C LEU A 449 2.29 -28.64 -13.13
N ALA A 450 2.63 -28.09 -14.30
CA ALA A 450 3.99 -28.09 -14.81
C ALA A 450 4.95 -27.27 -13.91
N HIS A 451 4.50 -26.10 -13.44
CA HIS A 451 5.28 -25.28 -12.50
C HIS A 451 5.48 -25.98 -11.15
N LEU A 452 4.47 -26.69 -10.63
CA LEU A 452 4.60 -27.45 -9.37
C LEU A 452 5.56 -28.64 -9.49
N ARG A 453 5.67 -29.26 -10.67
CA ARG A 453 6.57 -30.38 -10.94
C ARG A 453 8.00 -29.99 -11.23
N GLY A 454 8.18 -28.79 -11.75
CA GLY A 454 9.49 -28.24 -12.07
C GLY A 454 10.17 -27.61 -10.85
N ASP A 455 11.24 -26.88 -11.13
CA ASP A 455 11.86 -26.01 -10.14
C ASP A 455 10.90 -24.91 -9.74
N LEU A 456 10.66 -24.79 -8.43
CA LEU A 456 9.85 -23.72 -7.89
C LEU A 456 10.63 -22.40 -8.03
N GLN A 457 10.33 -21.66 -9.08
CA GLN A 457 10.86 -20.31 -9.26
C GLN A 457 9.84 -19.29 -8.68
N THR A 458 9.43 -19.51 -7.45
CA THR A 458 8.46 -18.67 -6.73
C THR A 458 9.12 -17.90 -5.59
N SER A 459 8.38 -17.00 -4.95
CA SER A 459 8.87 -16.34 -3.74
C SER A 459 8.78 -17.28 -2.54
N PRO A 460 9.62 -17.10 -1.49
CA PRO A 460 9.51 -17.88 -0.25
C PRO A 460 8.11 -17.80 0.39
N ALA A 461 7.39 -16.67 0.22
CA ALA A 461 6.03 -16.54 0.68
C ALA A 461 5.06 -17.47 -0.09
N MET A 462 5.25 -17.60 -1.41
CA MET A 462 4.44 -18.52 -2.22
C MET A 462 4.76 -19.99 -1.93
N GLU A 463 6.03 -20.36 -1.73
CA GLU A 463 6.43 -21.69 -1.31
C GLU A 463 5.77 -22.07 0.02
N LYS A 464 5.84 -21.18 1.00
CA LYS A 464 5.15 -21.36 2.29
C LYS A 464 3.65 -21.55 2.09
N LEU A 465 3.01 -20.73 1.26
CA LEU A 465 1.58 -20.80 0.98
C LEU A 465 1.20 -22.16 0.38
N LEU A 466 1.92 -22.62 -0.63
CA LEU A 466 1.69 -23.92 -1.27
C LEU A 466 1.72 -25.07 -0.25
N LEU A 467 2.75 -25.07 0.61
CA LEU A 467 2.87 -26.07 1.66
C LEU A 467 1.76 -25.95 2.71
N VAL A 468 1.34 -24.74 3.08
CA VAL A 468 0.20 -24.54 3.99
C VAL A 468 -1.06 -25.15 3.38
N ARG A 469 -1.36 -24.88 2.11
CA ARG A 469 -2.54 -25.43 1.44
C ARG A 469 -2.50 -26.94 1.34
N ALA A 470 -1.35 -27.53 1.02
CA ALA A 470 -1.18 -28.98 1.02
C ALA A 470 -1.43 -29.59 2.41
N ASN A 471 -0.90 -28.99 3.46
CA ASN A 471 -1.09 -29.45 4.83
C ASN A 471 -2.54 -29.31 5.33
N GLU A 472 -3.21 -28.18 5.00
CA GLU A 472 -4.62 -27.95 5.32
C GLU A 472 -5.52 -28.96 4.59
N GLN A 473 -5.25 -29.25 3.32
CA GLN A 473 -5.95 -30.28 2.55
C GLN A 473 -5.75 -31.68 3.16
N ARG A 474 -4.53 -31.99 3.60
CA ARG A 474 -4.21 -33.26 4.27
C ARG A 474 -4.92 -33.38 5.64
N ALA A 475 -5.00 -32.29 6.40
CA ALA A 475 -5.65 -32.23 7.68
C ALA A 475 -7.19 -32.23 7.60
N GLY A 476 -7.76 -31.81 6.47
CA GLY A 476 -9.20 -31.60 6.28
C GLY A 476 -9.75 -30.38 7.02
N HIS A 477 -8.89 -29.55 7.57
CA HIS A 477 -9.26 -28.30 8.24
C HIS A 477 -8.12 -27.29 8.20
N ARG A 478 -8.41 -26.03 8.51
CA ARG A 478 -7.40 -24.96 8.60
C ARG A 478 -6.51 -25.17 9.82
N ILE A 479 -5.21 -24.95 9.62
CA ILE A 479 -4.20 -25.13 10.66
C ILE A 479 -3.85 -23.76 11.26
N THR A 480 -3.98 -23.64 12.59
CA THR A 480 -3.53 -22.42 13.31
C THR A 480 -2.03 -22.25 13.12
N ARG A 481 -1.65 -21.11 12.55
CA ARG A 481 -0.26 -20.81 12.17
C ARG A 481 0.47 -20.09 13.28
N PRO A 482 1.72 -20.46 13.57
CA PRO A 482 2.57 -19.70 14.47
C PRO A 482 3.02 -18.40 13.78
N ARG A 483 3.41 -17.38 14.57
CA ARG A 483 3.90 -16.09 14.05
C ARG A 483 5.12 -16.23 13.14
N SER A 484 6.03 -17.15 13.47
CA SER A 484 7.18 -17.51 12.64
C SER A 484 6.95 -18.86 12.01
N LEU A 485 6.74 -18.91 10.70
CA LEU A 485 6.59 -20.13 9.91
C LEU A 485 7.37 -19.96 8.61
N ASN A 486 8.27 -20.91 8.32
CA ASN A 486 9.14 -20.88 7.16
C ASN A 486 8.99 -22.18 6.35
N ALA A 487 9.14 -22.08 5.04
CA ALA A 487 9.36 -23.22 4.16
C ALA A 487 10.88 -23.47 4.10
N LEU A 488 11.34 -24.59 4.60
CA LEU A 488 12.76 -24.91 4.73
C LEU A 488 13.12 -26.13 3.91
N PRO A 489 14.30 -26.14 3.25
CA PRO A 489 14.74 -27.27 2.46
C PRO A 489 15.20 -28.43 3.38
N ILE A 490 14.72 -29.66 3.07
CA ILE A 490 15.15 -30.89 3.73
C ILE A 490 16.60 -31.20 3.35
N MET A 491 16.89 -31.25 2.05
CA MET A 491 18.26 -31.31 1.51
C MET A 491 18.75 -29.86 1.30
N PRO A 492 19.89 -29.47 1.86
CA PRO A 492 20.43 -28.12 1.71
C PRO A 492 20.90 -27.86 0.28
N GLU A 493 20.92 -26.57 -0.12
CA GLU A 493 21.50 -26.14 -1.40
C GLU A 493 23.00 -26.45 -1.48
N GLN A 494 23.73 -26.18 -0.42
CA GLN A 494 25.15 -26.50 -0.32
C GLN A 494 25.33 -27.75 0.54
N VAL A 495 25.79 -28.85 -0.08
CA VAL A 495 26.02 -30.13 0.56
C VAL A 495 27.48 -30.25 0.96
N ALA A 496 27.75 -30.27 2.27
CA ALA A 496 29.10 -30.50 2.82
C ALA A 496 29.54 -31.95 2.57
N SER A 497 30.85 -32.19 2.53
CA SER A 497 31.43 -33.53 2.25
C SER A 497 31.09 -34.61 3.29
N ASP A 498 30.77 -34.19 4.52
CA ASP A 498 30.32 -35.04 5.63
C ASP A 498 28.80 -35.17 5.73
N SER A 499 28.07 -34.58 4.79
CA SER A 499 26.61 -34.62 4.75
C SER A 499 26.10 -36.01 4.32
N SER A 500 24.96 -36.44 4.90
CA SER A 500 24.22 -37.61 4.43
C SER A 500 23.83 -37.55 2.95
N PHE A 501 23.74 -36.35 2.38
CA PHE A 501 23.45 -36.14 0.96
C PHE A 501 24.69 -36.10 0.06
N ALA A 502 25.91 -36.22 0.60
CA ALA A 502 27.13 -36.19 -0.17
C ALA A 502 27.28 -37.40 -1.11
N SER A 503 26.63 -38.53 -0.78
CA SER A 503 26.60 -39.71 -1.61
C SER A 503 25.75 -39.57 -2.88
N TRP A 504 24.88 -38.54 -2.96
CA TRP A 504 24.07 -38.30 -4.15
C TRP A 504 24.91 -37.68 -5.26
N SER A 505 24.63 -38.04 -6.52
CA SER A 505 25.26 -37.36 -7.65
C SER A 505 24.89 -35.85 -7.67
N GLU A 506 25.76 -35.04 -8.23
CA GLU A 506 25.51 -33.61 -8.42
C GLU A 506 24.19 -33.39 -9.19
N ALA A 507 23.99 -34.12 -10.28
CA ALA A 507 22.74 -34.04 -11.05
C ALA A 507 21.49 -34.39 -10.23
N THR A 508 21.60 -35.33 -9.27
CA THR A 508 20.47 -35.67 -8.38
C THR A 508 20.21 -34.53 -7.38
N ARG A 509 21.26 -33.94 -6.85
CA ARG A 509 21.13 -32.78 -5.92
C ARG A 509 20.53 -31.58 -6.63
N ASP A 510 21.01 -31.23 -7.81
CA ASP A 510 20.50 -30.14 -8.64
C ASP A 510 19.03 -30.33 -9.01
N HIS A 511 18.64 -31.60 -9.27
CA HIS A 511 17.25 -31.96 -9.56
C HIS A 511 16.30 -31.66 -8.38
N TRP A 512 16.74 -31.89 -7.13
CA TRP A 512 15.86 -31.79 -5.97
C TRP A 512 15.92 -30.45 -5.22
N VAL A 513 16.98 -29.69 -5.36
CA VAL A 513 17.25 -28.48 -4.54
C VAL A 513 16.09 -27.50 -4.53
N ASN A 514 15.47 -27.25 -5.68
CA ASN A 514 14.43 -26.24 -5.86
C ASN A 514 13.02 -26.82 -6.02
N ARG A 515 12.79 -28.08 -5.62
CA ARG A 515 11.49 -28.74 -5.81
C ARG A 515 10.67 -28.74 -4.53
N ILE A 516 9.34 -28.68 -4.68
CA ILE A 516 8.40 -28.63 -3.55
C ILE A 516 8.52 -29.85 -2.64
N GLY A 517 8.89 -31.02 -3.17
CA GLY A 517 9.13 -32.25 -2.39
C GLY A 517 10.28 -32.11 -1.40
N ASN A 518 11.24 -31.23 -1.68
CA ASN A 518 12.37 -30.91 -0.81
C ASN A 518 12.04 -29.92 0.31
N LEU A 519 10.82 -29.37 0.37
CA LEU A 519 10.44 -28.35 1.34
C LEU A 519 9.58 -28.92 2.48
N ALA A 520 9.74 -28.36 3.68
CA ALA A 520 8.89 -28.62 4.82
C ALA A 520 8.61 -27.34 5.61
N LEU A 521 7.41 -27.26 6.22
CA LEU A 521 7.04 -26.13 7.08
C LEU A 521 7.64 -26.28 8.49
N SER A 522 8.33 -25.27 8.98
CA SER A 522 8.90 -25.28 10.32
C SER A 522 8.94 -23.89 10.96
N GLN A 523 8.97 -23.84 12.29
CA GLN A 523 9.29 -22.62 13.04
C GLN A 523 10.79 -22.32 13.10
N ALA A 524 11.65 -23.28 12.76
CA ALA A 524 13.07 -23.01 12.58
C ALA A 524 13.28 -21.98 11.46
N ASN A 525 14.45 -21.34 11.44
CA ASN A 525 14.84 -20.44 10.37
C ASN A 525 16.10 -20.98 9.66
N ASP A 526 16.43 -20.38 8.51
CA ASP A 526 17.59 -20.80 7.70
C ASP A 526 18.88 -20.86 8.50
N LYS A 527 19.15 -19.88 9.38
CA LYS A 527 20.37 -19.84 10.21
C LYS A 527 20.47 -21.03 11.17
N GLN A 528 19.32 -21.53 11.64
CA GLN A 528 19.27 -22.65 12.59
C GLN A 528 19.48 -24.00 11.94
N ILE A 529 19.30 -24.11 10.63
CA ILE A 529 19.49 -25.37 9.87
C ILE A 529 20.70 -25.33 8.94
N ALA A 530 21.25 -24.14 8.61
CA ALA A 530 22.32 -23.97 7.62
C ALA A 530 23.59 -24.79 7.92
N GLY A 531 23.94 -24.94 9.21
CA GLY A 531 25.13 -25.69 9.65
C GLY A 531 24.91 -27.20 9.87
N LEU A 532 23.67 -27.69 9.66
CA LEU A 532 23.35 -29.11 9.93
C LEU A 532 23.58 -29.93 8.67
N ALA A 533 24.60 -30.82 8.75
CA ALA A 533 25.04 -31.66 7.60
C ALA A 533 24.20 -32.91 7.43
N SER A 534 23.69 -33.54 8.51
CA SER A 534 22.93 -34.79 8.42
C SER A 534 21.43 -34.54 8.23
N TYR A 535 20.76 -35.42 7.53
CA TYR A 535 19.30 -35.42 7.41
C TYR A 535 18.64 -35.50 8.79
N THR A 536 19.14 -36.34 9.68
CA THR A 536 18.56 -36.56 11.01
C THR A 536 18.57 -35.27 11.84
N ASP A 537 19.69 -34.54 11.88
CA ASP A 537 19.82 -33.31 12.63
C ASP A 537 18.89 -32.22 12.06
N ARG A 538 18.79 -32.12 10.73
CA ARG A 538 17.88 -31.17 10.06
C ARG A 538 16.41 -31.50 10.36
N ARG A 539 16.03 -32.77 10.22
CA ARG A 539 14.70 -33.28 10.56
C ARG A 539 14.32 -32.97 12.01
N ASP A 540 15.19 -33.33 12.96
CA ASP A 540 14.95 -33.14 14.38
C ASP A 540 14.84 -31.66 14.73
N ARG A 541 15.64 -30.81 14.08
CA ARG A 541 15.53 -29.36 14.23
C ARG A 541 14.22 -28.80 13.67
N MET A 542 13.76 -29.27 12.52
CA MET A 542 12.47 -28.87 11.93
C MET A 542 11.30 -29.29 12.81
N LEU A 543 11.39 -30.45 13.46
CA LEU A 543 10.36 -31.04 14.32
C LEU A 543 10.45 -30.59 15.78
N LEU A 544 11.42 -29.77 16.17
CA LEU A 544 11.64 -29.37 17.57
C LEU A 544 10.42 -28.69 18.17
N SER A 545 9.75 -27.84 17.40
CA SER A 545 8.54 -27.14 17.86
C SER A 545 7.29 -28.00 17.73
N ALA A 546 6.47 -28.02 18.79
CA ALA A 546 5.15 -28.63 18.77
C ALA A 546 4.24 -28.04 17.67
N SER A 547 4.42 -26.77 17.34
CA SER A 547 3.67 -26.11 16.26
C SER A 547 4.05 -26.60 14.87
N SER A 548 5.33 -26.98 14.62
CA SER A 548 5.74 -27.60 13.37
C SER A 548 5.07 -28.96 13.16
N LYS A 549 4.86 -29.73 14.24
CA LYS A 549 4.19 -31.03 14.21
C LYS A 549 2.69 -30.98 13.91
N ARG A 550 2.08 -29.77 13.94
CA ARG A 550 0.67 -29.59 13.54
C ARG A 550 0.49 -29.69 12.01
N PHE A 551 1.56 -29.56 11.26
CA PHE A 551 1.56 -29.70 9.81
C PHE A 551 1.82 -31.16 9.43
N PRO A 552 0.80 -31.92 8.93
CA PRO A 552 0.93 -33.35 8.68
C PRO A 552 2.13 -33.74 7.83
N LEU A 553 2.36 -33.04 6.70
CA LEU A 553 3.50 -33.33 5.81
C LEU A 553 4.87 -33.06 6.47
N THR A 554 4.92 -32.22 7.48
CA THR A 554 6.13 -32.00 8.28
C THR A 554 6.25 -33.06 9.37
N ALA A 555 5.14 -33.41 10.03
CA ALA A 555 5.12 -34.45 11.07
C ALA A 555 5.55 -35.82 10.52
N GLU A 556 5.16 -36.17 9.29
CA GLU A 556 5.56 -37.38 8.60
C GLU A 556 7.08 -37.54 8.45
N LEU A 557 7.87 -36.45 8.55
CA LEU A 557 9.33 -36.54 8.57
C LEU A 557 9.87 -37.35 9.76
N ALA A 558 9.13 -37.45 10.86
CA ALA A 558 9.54 -38.25 12.01
C ALA A 558 9.65 -39.74 11.71
N ASP A 559 8.83 -40.24 10.77
CA ASP A 559 8.77 -41.66 10.38
C ASP A 559 9.79 -41.99 9.28
N ILE A 560 10.49 -40.98 8.74
CA ILE A 560 11.49 -41.14 7.68
C ILE A 560 12.87 -41.28 8.33
N ALA A 561 13.44 -42.50 8.30
CA ALA A 561 14.77 -42.76 8.85
C ALA A 561 15.86 -42.08 8.02
N ASP A 562 15.81 -42.27 6.69
CA ASP A 562 16.76 -41.71 5.73
C ASP A 562 16.04 -40.99 4.58
N CYS A 563 16.54 -39.83 4.22
CA CYS A 563 16.04 -39.11 3.06
C CYS A 563 16.73 -39.58 1.79
N THR A 564 15.96 -40.19 0.91
CA THR A 564 16.42 -40.67 -0.40
C THR A 564 15.75 -39.91 -1.54
N PRO A 565 16.27 -39.97 -2.78
CA PRO A 565 15.56 -39.38 -3.93
C PRO A 565 14.12 -39.89 -4.08
N GLN A 566 13.88 -41.17 -3.77
CA GLN A 566 12.54 -41.76 -3.77
C GLN A 566 11.62 -41.16 -2.70
N THR A 567 12.18 -40.86 -1.53
CA THR A 567 11.45 -40.15 -0.47
C THR A 567 11.01 -38.76 -0.94
N LEU A 568 11.91 -38.01 -1.58
CA LEU A 568 11.58 -36.69 -2.11
C LEU A 568 10.57 -36.78 -3.26
N GLN A 569 10.66 -37.80 -4.12
CA GLN A 569 9.69 -38.04 -5.18
C GLN A 569 8.29 -38.32 -4.62
N TYR A 570 8.17 -39.19 -3.64
CA TYR A 570 6.89 -39.44 -2.97
C TYR A 570 6.30 -38.19 -2.35
N ARG A 571 7.12 -37.40 -1.64
CA ARG A 571 6.70 -36.13 -1.06
C ARG A 571 6.27 -35.12 -2.12
N GLN A 572 6.99 -35.06 -3.24
CA GLN A 572 6.67 -34.23 -4.40
C GLN A 572 5.27 -34.53 -4.92
N ASP A 573 5.04 -35.80 -5.26
CA ASP A 573 3.80 -36.27 -5.86
C ASP A 573 2.61 -36.07 -4.91
N GLU A 574 2.78 -36.38 -3.62
CA GLU A 574 1.75 -36.19 -2.61
C GLU A 574 1.44 -34.70 -2.37
N THR A 575 2.45 -33.86 -2.28
CA THR A 575 2.24 -32.41 -2.09
C THR A 575 1.51 -31.81 -3.30
N ILE A 576 1.91 -32.17 -4.52
CA ILE A 576 1.24 -31.73 -5.75
C ILE A 576 -0.20 -32.22 -5.80
N ARG A 577 -0.46 -33.48 -5.45
CA ARG A 577 -1.81 -34.05 -5.39
C ARG A 577 -2.69 -33.27 -4.44
N LEU A 578 -2.22 -32.97 -3.24
CA LEU A 578 -2.94 -32.21 -2.23
C LEU A 578 -3.24 -30.77 -2.68
N ILE A 579 -2.30 -30.09 -3.32
CA ILE A 579 -2.52 -28.74 -3.88
C ILE A 579 -3.54 -28.80 -5.03
N ALA A 580 -3.42 -29.81 -5.89
CA ALA A 580 -4.34 -30.01 -7.01
C ALA A 580 -5.77 -30.28 -6.53
N ASP A 581 -5.94 -31.05 -5.44
CA ASP A 581 -7.23 -31.28 -4.81
C ASP A 581 -7.78 -30.02 -4.15
N TYR A 582 -6.95 -29.27 -3.42
CA TYR A 582 -7.34 -28.02 -2.75
C TYR A 582 -7.90 -26.97 -3.73
N TRP A 583 -7.22 -26.78 -4.88
CA TRP A 583 -7.66 -25.82 -5.90
C TRP A 583 -8.58 -26.45 -6.95
N ASN A 584 -8.97 -27.71 -6.81
CA ASN A 584 -9.80 -28.46 -7.77
C ASN A 584 -9.23 -28.38 -9.21
N ILE A 585 -7.90 -28.51 -9.34
CA ILE A 585 -7.18 -28.63 -10.62
C ILE A 585 -6.81 -30.07 -10.89
N ARG A 586 -7.76 -31.00 -10.65
CA ARG A 586 -7.55 -32.44 -10.65
C ARG A 586 -6.84 -32.94 -11.89
N TYR A 587 -6.04 -33.97 -11.64
CA TYR A 587 -5.55 -34.93 -12.61
C TYR A 587 -6.71 -35.75 -13.17
N ASP A 588 -6.86 -35.77 -14.46
CA ASP A 588 -7.49 -36.89 -15.15
C ASP A 588 -6.42 -37.96 -15.34
N ALA A 589 -6.31 -38.94 -14.44
CA ALA A 589 -5.31 -40.00 -14.47
C ALA A 589 -5.40 -40.85 -15.75
N GLU A 590 -6.58 -40.89 -16.41
CA GLU A 590 -6.80 -41.56 -17.69
C GLU A 590 -6.31 -40.74 -18.90
N ARG A 591 -6.15 -39.42 -18.78
CA ARG A 591 -5.66 -38.53 -19.86
C ARG A 591 -4.19 -38.14 -19.74
N ASN A 592 -3.59 -38.33 -18.58
CA ASN A 592 -2.23 -37.92 -18.28
C ASN A 592 -1.42 -39.07 -17.68
N ASP A 593 -1.17 -40.09 -18.48
CA ASP A 593 -0.05 -41.00 -18.21
C ASP A 593 1.26 -40.22 -18.44
N LEU A 594 1.64 -39.46 -17.39
CA LEU A 594 2.80 -38.56 -17.38
C LEU A 594 4.12 -39.33 -17.18
N SER A 595 4.04 -40.64 -17.00
CA SER A 595 5.21 -41.51 -17.07
C SER A 595 5.80 -41.58 -18.48
N THR A 596 5.07 -41.09 -19.51
CA THR A 596 5.51 -41.06 -20.92
C THR A 596 6.03 -39.70 -21.38
N LEU A 597 6.00 -38.66 -20.54
CA LEU A 597 6.79 -37.44 -20.81
C LEU A 597 8.24 -37.79 -20.45
N SER A 598 8.92 -38.46 -21.38
CA SER A 598 10.35 -38.73 -21.29
C SER A 598 11.10 -37.40 -21.04
N GLU A 599 12.26 -37.48 -20.35
CA GLU A 599 13.18 -36.35 -20.17
C GLU A 599 13.49 -35.58 -21.46
N GLU A 600 13.28 -36.22 -22.63
CA GLU A 600 13.39 -35.63 -23.96
C GLU A 600 12.33 -34.59 -24.27
N SER A 601 11.09 -34.73 -23.77
CA SER A 601 10.02 -33.75 -23.97
C SER A 601 10.23 -32.48 -23.15
N LEU A 602 10.96 -32.56 -22.04
CA LEU A 602 11.33 -31.41 -21.21
C LEU A 602 12.51 -30.60 -21.81
N ARG A 603 13.33 -31.26 -22.65
CA ARG A 603 14.43 -30.57 -23.37
C ARG A 603 13.97 -29.81 -24.63
N VAL A 604 12.81 -30.11 -25.17
CA VAL A 604 12.30 -29.53 -26.43
C VAL A 604 11.47 -28.24 -26.22
N THR A 605 11.13 -27.86 -25.00
CA THR A 605 10.28 -26.68 -24.76
C THR A 605 11.00 -25.35 -24.64
N ASP A 606 12.31 -25.29 -24.95
CA ASP A 606 12.96 -23.99 -25.19
C ASP A 606 12.60 -23.39 -26.56
N THR A 607 11.75 -24.05 -27.35
CA THR A 607 11.25 -23.58 -28.65
C THR A 607 9.74 -23.66 -28.79
N SER A 608 8.93 -23.39 -27.76
CA SER A 608 7.49 -23.26 -27.97
C SER A 608 7.09 -21.81 -28.23
N THR A 609 6.82 -21.55 -29.48
CA THR A 609 6.11 -20.41 -30.01
C THR A 609 4.65 -20.39 -29.50
N SER A 610 4.37 -19.62 -28.46
CA SER A 610 3.04 -19.03 -28.24
C SER A 610 3.02 -17.58 -28.71
N PRO A 611 1.96 -17.11 -29.35
CA PRO A 611 1.89 -15.76 -29.88
C PRO A 611 1.51 -14.75 -28.81
N THR A 612 2.34 -14.59 -27.78
CA THR A 612 2.24 -13.50 -26.83
C THR A 612 3.58 -12.78 -26.82
N SER A 613 3.58 -11.57 -27.35
CA SER A 613 4.63 -10.54 -27.31
C SER A 613 6.05 -11.12 -27.19
N LYS A 614 6.62 -11.60 -28.31
CA LYS A 614 8.01 -12.08 -28.37
C LYS A 614 8.94 -11.05 -27.76
N ARG A 615 9.53 -11.35 -26.60
CA ARG A 615 10.64 -10.58 -26.05
C ARG A 615 11.75 -10.58 -27.09
N VAL A 616 12.04 -9.42 -27.65
CA VAL A 616 13.10 -9.25 -28.66
C VAL A 616 14.44 -9.60 -28.01
N SER A 617 15.13 -10.60 -28.53
CA SER A 617 16.47 -11.00 -28.08
C SER A 617 17.57 -10.14 -28.64
N ILE A 618 18.76 -10.13 -27.99
CA ILE A 618 19.96 -9.43 -28.52
C ILE A 618 20.31 -9.99 -29.91
N ALA A 619 20.23 -11.30 -30.11
CA ALA A 619 20.49 -11.94 -31.39
C ALA A 619 19.56 -11.45 -32.52
N GLN A 620 18.28 -11.22 -32.22
CA GLN A 620 17.34 -10.66 -33.21
C GLN A 620 17.65 -9.21 -33.59
N VAL A 621 18.08 -8.40 -32.62
CA VAL A 621 18.48 -7.01 -32.84
C VAL A 621 19.78 -6.93 -33.61
N LEU A 622 20.71 -7.87 -33.32
CA LEU A 622 21.95 -8.05 -34.04
C LEU A 622 21.70 -8.44 -35.53
N ALA A 623 20.84 -9.44 -35.74
CA ALA A 623 20.46 -9.88 -37.10
C ALA A 623 19.75 -8.80 -37.91
N ALA A 624 19.10 -7.85 -37.26
CA ALA A 624 18.49 -6.67 -37.87
C ALA A 624 19.49 -5.52 -38.16
N GLY A 625 20.76 -5.71 -37.84
CA GLY A 625 21.82 -4.71 -38.05
C GLY A 625 21.73 -3.48 -37.14
N LEU A 626 21.00 -3.55 -36.05
CA LEU A 626 20.82 -2.46 -35.08
C LEU A 626 21.84 -2.50 -33.95
N LEU A 627 22.52 -3.62 -33.74
CA LEU A 627 23.74 -3.80 -32.97
C LEU A 627 24.77 -4.49 -33.83
N ILE A 628 26.06 -4.37 -33.50
CA ILE A 628 27.18 -4.94 -34.25
C ILE A 628 27.99 -5.84 -33.34
N PRO A 629 28.44 -7.05 -33.78
CA PRO A 629 29.37 -7.88 -33.00
C PRO A 629 30.63 -7.08 -32.65
N GLY A 630 31.07 -7.19 -31.39
CA GLY A 630 32.21 -6.40 -30.88
C GLY A 630 31.84 -5.02 -30.38
N GLU A 631 30.59 -4.60 -30.53
CA GLU A 631 30.15 -3.29 -30.03
C GLU A 631 30.16 -3.25 -28.48
N THR A 632 30.70 -2.15 -27.95
CA THR A 632 30.84 -1.96 -26.50
C THR A 632 29.66 -1.16 -25.95
N LEU A 633 29.11 -1.64 -24.86
CA LEU A 633 28.07 -1.00 -24.06
C LEU A 633 28.64 -0.57 -22.71
N VAL A 634 28.20 0.55 -22.19
CA VAL A 634 28.64 1.08 -20.91
C VAL A 634 27.44 1.35 -20.00
N TRP A 635 27.65 1.11 -18.70
CA TRP A 635 26.74 1.51 -17.65
C TRP A 635 27.50 2.28 -16.57
N ASP A 636 27.28 3.58 -16.51
CA ASP A 636 27.86 4.47 -15.51
C ASP A 636 26.93 4.60 -14.29
N ARG A 637 27.48 4.46 -13.09
CA ARG A 637 26.81 4.67 -11.79
C ARG A 637 27.53 5.79 -11.02
N PRO A 638 27.36 7.07 -11.38
CA PRO A 638 28.18 8.17 -10.85
C PRO A 638 28.10 8.32 -9.33
N ARG A 639 26.93 8.01 -8.72
CA ARG A 639 26.75 8.08 -7.25
C ARG A 639 27.56 7.02 -6.48
N LYS A 640 28.01 5.94 -7.14
CA LYS A 640 28.82 4.87 -6.57
C LYS A 640 30.26 4.87 -7.08
N GLY A 641 30.59 5.74 -8.04
CA GLY A 641 31.91 5.77 -8.69
C GLY A 641 32.18 4.55 -9.58
N GLU A 642 31.14 3.79 -9.98
CA GLU A 642 31.27 2.52 -10.70
C GLU A 642 30.97 2.73 -12.19
N ARG A 643 31.76 2.07 -13.04
CA ARG A 643 31.56 1.98 -14.49
C ARG A 643 31.75 0.55 -14.94
N TRP A 644 30.70 0.00 -15.58
CA TRP A 644 30.69 -1.35 -16.10
C TRP A 644 30.66 -1.35 -17.62
N VAL A 645 31.39 -2.27 -18.23
CA VAL A 645 31.48 -2.41 -19.68
C VAL A 645 31.00 -3.81 -20.08
N ALA A 646 30.30 -3.92 -21.20
CA ALA A 646 29.89 -5.18 -21.77
C ALA A 646 30.08 -5.13 -23.29
N THR A 647 30.53 -6.24 -23.87
CA THR A 647 30.75 -6.37 -25.35
C THR A 647 29.68 -7.28 -25.93
N VAL A 648 29.08 -6.87 -27.07
CA VAL A 648 28.10 -7.68 -27.80
C VAL A 648 28.84 -8.81 -28.54
N THR A 649 28.52 -10.07 -28.26
CA THR A 649 29.16 -11.21 -28.95
C THR A 649 28.48 -11.52 -30.30
N ALA A 650 29.15 -12.26 -31.16
CA ALA A 650 28.59 -12.69 -32.44
C ALA A 650 27.36 -13.56 -32.32
N GLU A 651 27.25 -14.31 -31.20
CA GLU A 651 26.12 -15.17 -30.85
C GLU A 651 24.93 -14.39 -30.24
N GLY A 652 25.04 -13.06 -30.10
CA GLY A 652 23.99 -12.22 -29.58
C GLY A 652 23.85 -12.30 -28.07
N LYS A 653 24.97 -12.34 -27.34
CA LYS A 653 25.08 -12.25 -25.89
C LYS A 653 25.84 -10.98 -25.50
N LEU A 654 25.79 -10.60 -24.24
CA LEU A 654 26.65 -9.58 -23.63
C LEU A 654 27.73 -10.27 -22.81
N ARG A 655 29.00 -9.99 -23.14
CA ARG A 655 30.17 -10.46 -22.38
C ARG A 655 30.67 -9.30 -21.52
N LEU A 656 30.78 -9.54 -20.23
CA LEU A 656 31.36 -8.59 -19.25
C LEU A 656 32.91 -8.70 -19.28
N ASP A 657 33.57 -7.75 -18.62
CA ASP A 657 35.04 -7.69 -18.56
C ASP A 657 35.67 -8.90 -17.81
N ASP A 658 34.90 -9.60 -16.96
CA ASP A 658 35.31 -10.84 -16.30
C ASP A 658 35.19 -12.08 -17.19
N GLY A 659 34.76 -11.93 -18.45
CA GLY A 659 34.57 -12.98 -19.42
C GLY A 659 33.20 -13.66 -19.35
N SER A 660 32.35 -13.37 -18.36
CA SER A 660 31.03 -13.96 -18.23
C SER A 660 30.07 -13.49 -19.32
N GLU A 661 29.22 -14.39 -19.85
CA GLU A 661 28.30 -14.11 -20.95
C GLU A 661 26.84 -14.22 -20.51
N TYR A 662 26.02 -13.26 -20.96
CA TYR A 662 24.61 -13.18 -20.62
C TYR A 662 23.72 -13.03 -21.85
N SER A 663 22.68 -13.83 -21.97
CA SER A 663 21.74 -13.81 -23.10
C SER A 663 20.77 -12.62 -23.08
N THR A 664 20.68 -11.87 -21.96
CA THR A 664 19.82 -10.70 -21.85
C THR A 664 20.53 -9.51 -21.19
N PRO A 665 20.22 -8.25 -21.59
CA PRO A 665 20.79 -7.07 -20.95
C PRO A 665 20.47 -6.94 -19.45
N THR A 666 19.35 -7.53 -19.03
CA THR A 666 18.93 -7.52 -17.62
C THR A 666 19.76 -8.50 -16.80
N ALA A 667 20.08 -9.69 -17.33
CA ALA A 667 20.95 -10.65 -16.66
C ALA A 667 22.37 -10.07 -16.48
N ALA A 668 22.93 -9.45 -17.53
CA ALA A 668 24.23 -8.78 -17.44
C ALA A 668 24.22 -7.62 -16.41
N ALA A 669 23.15 -6.84 -16.34
CA ALA A 669 23.02 -5.78 -15.33
C ALA A 669 22.91 -6.32 -13.90
N ARG A 670 22.21 -7.42 -13.69
CA ARG A 670 22.08 -8.07 -12.38
C ARG A 670 23.41 -8.63 -11.88
N ALA A 671 24.20 -9.22 -12.76
CA ALA A 671 25.50 -9.79 -12.41
C ALA A 671 26.46 -8.74 -11.82
N VAL A 672 26.32 -7.49 -12.21
CA VAL A 672 27.13 -6.37 -11.69
C VAL A 672 26.38 -5.51 -10.66
N GLY A 673 25.45 -6.12 -9.91
CA GLY A 673 24.75 -5.48 -8.80
C GLY A 673 23.62 -4.52 -9.19
N GLY A 674 23.03 -4.70 -10.38
CA GLY A 674 21.87 -3.93 -10.87
C GLY A 674 20.53 -4.62 -10.61
N GLY A 675 19.45 -3.82 -10.73
CA GLY A 675 18.07 -4.32 -10.70
C GLY A 675 17.57 -4.81 -12.08
N SER A 676 16.25 -4.88 -12.26
CA SER A 676 15.59 -5.42 -13.46
C SER A 676 15.59 -4.53 -14.72
N ALA A 677 16.25 -3.38 -14.71
CA ALA A 677 16.17 -2.34 -15.75
C ALA A 677 17.26 -2.41 -16.85
N GLY A 678 17.76 -3.61 -17.18
CA GLY A 678 18.92 -3.78 -18.10
C GLY A 678 18.85 -3.05 -19.42
N LEU A 679 17.69 -2.96 -20.07
CA LEU A 679 17.55 -2.21 -21.34
C LEU A 679 17.73 -0.69 -21.20
N THR A 680 17.48 -0.12 -20.04
CA THR A 680 17.53 1.32 -19.79
C THR A 680 18.87 1.80 -19.24
N VAL A 681 19.64 0.89 -18.63
CA VAL A 681 20.93 1.24 -17.99
C VAL A 681 22.12 1.11 -18.93
N TRP A 682 22.11 0.13 -19.84
CA TRP A 682 23.16 -0.03 -20.83
C TRP A 682 23.04 0.97 -21.98
N LYS A 683 24.14 1.65 -22.29
CA LYS A 683 24.26 2.63 -23.37
C LYS A 683 25.37 2.23 -24.32
N ARG A 684 25.21 2.49 -25.60
CA ARG A 684 26.24 2.32 -26.63
C ARG A 684 27.37 3.28 -26.35
N THR A 685 28.61 2.81 -26.36
CA THR A 685 29.79 3.67 -26.18
C THR A 685 29.97 4.61 -27.32
N SER A 686 29.56 4.22 -28.55
CA SER A 686 29.75 4.98 -29.80
C SER A 686 28.93 6.28 -29.87
N ASN A 687 27.71 6.31 -29.31
CA ASN A 687 26.78 7.44 -29.43
C ASN A 687 25.92 7.75 -28.22
N GLY A 688 26.12 7.04 -27.11
CA GLY A 688 25.36 7.23 -25.85
C GLY A 688 23.89 6.73 -25.89
N GLN A 689 23.44 6.11 -26.98
CA GLN A 689 22.08 5.61 -27.14
C GLN A 689 21.79 4.46 -26.19
N LYS A 690 20.64 4.50 -25.49
CA LYS A 690 20.21 3.41 -24.60
C LYS A 690 19.76 2.20 -25.41
N LEU A 691 19.96 0.99 -24.87
CA LEU A 691 19.44 -0.23 -25.48
C LEU A 691 17.91 -0.22 -25.61
N SER A 692 17.19 0.44 -24.71
CA SER A 692 15.74 0.64 -24.82
C SER A 692 15.32 1.29 -26.14
N ASP A 693 16.10 2.25 -26.63
CA ASP A 693 15.81 2.96 -27.88
C ASP A 693 16.12 2.09 -29.10
N VAL A 694 17.19 1.28 -29.01
CA VAL A 694 17.53 0.29 -30.04
C VAL A 694 16.41 -0.76 -30.18
N TRP A 695 15.86 -1.24 -29.04
CA TRP A 695 14.71 -2.17 -29.02
C TRP A 695 13.43 -1.53 -29.57
N LYS A 696 13.22 -0.25 -29.30
CA LYS A 696 12.09 0.51 -29.86
C LYS A 696 12.23 0.63 -31.39
N ALA A 697 13.42 0.95 -31.91
CA ALA A 697 13.70 1.01 -33.32
C ALA A 697 13.48 -0.35 -34.01
N TYR A 698 13.91 -1.46 -33.40
CA TYR A 698 13.66 -2.80 -33.91
C TYR A 698 12.16 -3.11 -34.05
N ARG A 699 11.36 -2.77 -33.03
CA ARG A 699 9.91 -2.99 -33.05
C ARG A 699 9.20 -2.16 -34.12
N LEU A 700 9.67 -0.94 -34.37
CA LEU A 700 9.14 -0.07 -35.44
C LEU A 700 9.47 -0.57 -36.85
N ARG A 701 10.62 -1.26 -37.05
CA ARG A 701 10.97 -1.89 -38.34
C ARG A 701 10.19 -3.17 -38.63
N LYS A 702 9.59 -3.79 -37.59
CA LYS A 702 8.82 -5.02 -37.73
C LYS A 702 7.29 -4.81 -37.82
N ARG A 703 6.83 -3.60 -37.64
CA ARG A 703 5.45 -3.15 -37.95
C ARG A 703 5.42 -2.66 -39.40
#